data_38c258f55376a50ee2c9623faff47887
#
_entry.id   38c258f55376a50ee2c9623faff47887
#
_cell.length_a   1.000
_cell.length_b   1.000
_cell.length_c   1.000
_cell.angle_alpha   90.00
_cell.angle_beta   90.00
_cell.angle_gamma   90.00
#
_symmetry.space_group_name_H-M   'P 1'
#
loop_
_entity.id
_entity.type
_entity.pdbx_description
1 polymer ?
#
loop_
_entity_poly.entity_id
_entity_poly.type
_entity_poly.pdbx_seq_one_letter_code
_entity_poly.pdbx_strand_id
1 'polypeptide(L)'
;FPNVESCVEEILAITIQDYTTKQIVTWGSKPFKNTRNDVIYHHCPTEYELLTSFINYWMQDVPDVITGWNIQLFDIPYICKRLQRVLGEKLMKRFSPWGLVSEGEVHIMGRTHITFDVGGVTQLDYMDLYKKFTYKAQESYRLDYIASVELGQKKLDHSEFDTFKDFYTKGWQKFIEYNIIDVELVDRLEDKMKLIELCLTMAYDAKVNYNDVFYQVRMWDTIIYNYLKKRNIVIPPKNRSQKNEKYAGAYVKEPKPGKYDWVVSFDLNSLYPHLIMQYNISPETIRETRHPSASVERILNQECKFDGDYAVCANGAQYRKDVRGFLPELMDKMYGDRVVFKKKMLEAKQEYEKNPSNALTKEIARCNNIQMAKKIALNSAYGAIGNQYFRYYKLANAEAITLSGQVSIRWIENKMNEKINKILKTEDVDYVIASDTDSIYLNLGPLVDRVYKGRKKTNEGVVGFLNKVCETEFEPFIESSYQTLADYVNAYDQKMFMKRENIAERGIWTAKKRYILNVWDSEGVRYEEPKLKMMGIEAVKSSTPAPCREMIKNALKLMMNGTEEDVIDFIDQSRKDFKKLPPEDISFPRSASDVVKYQAHSTIYAKGTPIHIRGALLYNHYVKKHKLDNKYSLIQNGEKIKFCYLKKPNIIHENIISFIQDFPHELGLDKYVDYDLQFDK
;
A
#
# COMPACT_ATOMS: atom_id res chain seq x y z
N PHE A 1 12.02 -28.50 1.34
CA PHE A 1 12.15 -27.21 2.01
C PHE A 1 11.78 -27.34 3.49
N PRO A 2 12.49 -26.64 4.42
CA PRO A 2 12.17 -26.67 5.83
C PRO A 2 10.70 -26.31 6.11
N ASN A 3 10.08 -27.06 7.01
CA ASN A 3 8.67 -26.83 7.39
C ASN A 3 8.61 -26.47 8.87
N VAL A 4 7.98 -25.34 9.22
CA VAL A 4 7.84 -24.83 10.58
C VAL A 4 6.98 -25.76 11.46
N GLU A 5 6.00 -26.45 10.87
CA GLU A 5 5.12 -27.36 11.64
C GLU A 5 5.86 -28.61 12.12
N SER A 6 6.59 -29.27 11.22
CA SER A 6 7.37 -30.48 11.51
C SER A 6 8.73 -30.17 12.14
N CYS A 7 9.41 -29.13 11.67
CA CYS A 7 10.69 -28.62 12.11
C CYS A 7 11.75 -29.74 12.32
N VAL A 8 11.82 -30.69 11.36
CA VAL A 8 12.72 -31.87 11.47
C VAL A 8 14.13 -31.59 11.00
N GLU A 9 14.31 -30.72 10.03
CA GLU A 9 15.61 -30.37 9.48
C GLU A 9 16.41 -29.51 10.45
N GLU A 10 17.73 -29.76 10.49
CA GLU A 10 18.68 -29.03 11.35
C GLU A 10 18.92 -27.63 10.82
N ILE A 11 19.14 -26.67 11.72
CA ILE A 11 19.62 -25.33 11.35
C ILE A 11 21.11 -25.43 10.98
N LEU A 12 21.42 -25.05 9.76
CA LEU A 12 22.78 -25.09 9.23
C LEU A 12 23.55 -23.78 9.40
N ALA A 13 22.84 -22.66 9.42
CA ALA A 13 23.41 -21.32 9.62
C ALA A 13 22.38 -20.36 10.23
N ILE A 14 22.86 -19.41 11.03
CA ILE A 14 22.13 -18.25 11.52
C ILE A 14 23.02 -17.03 11.29
N THR A 15 22.43 -15.96 10.73
CA THR A 15 23.11 -14.67 10.60
C THR A 15 22.26 -13.57 11.21
N ILE A 16 22.89 -12.71 12.01
CA ILE A 16 22.30 -11.50 12.56
C ILE A 16 23.22 -10.30 12.29
N GLN A 17 22.64 -9.12 12.21
CA GLN A 17 23.35 -7.86 12.10
C GLN A 17 22.86 -6.89 13.18
N ASP A 18 23.79 -6.26 13.88
CA ASP A 18 23.49 -5.12 14.75
C ASP A 18 23.27 -3.86 13.90
N TYR A 19 22.10 -3.24 14.04
CA TYR A 19 21.74 -2.07 13.22
C TYR A 19 22.62 -0.85 13.50
N THR A 20 23.10 -0.69 14.75
CA THR A 20 23.85 0.49 15.17
C THR A 20 25.33 0.38 14.77
N THR A 21 25.94 -0.76 15.04
CA THR A 21 27.37 -1.02 14.76
C THR A 21 27.63 -1.52 13.36
N LYS A 22 26.58 -2.01 12.69
CA LYS A 22 26.61 -2.71 11.39
C LYS A 22 27.42 -4.01 11.41
N GLN A 23 27.81 -4.48 12.59
CA GLN A 23 28.51 -5.76 12.73
C GLN A 23 27.60 -6.93 12.43
N ILE A 24 28.08 -7.87 11.63
CA ILE A 24 27.40 -9.10 11.27
C ILE A 24 28.03 -10.26 12.04
N VAL A 25 27.20 -11.10 12.64
CA VAL A 25 27.61 -12.33 13.31
C VAL A 25 26.90 -13.50 12.65
N THR A 26 27.67 -14.47 12.21
CA THR A 26 27.17 -15.68 11.54
C THR A 26 27.65 -16.94 12.24
N TRP A 27 26.76 -17.85 12.52
CA TRP A 27 27.02 -19.21 12.97
C TRP A 27 26.80 -20.18 11.81
N GLY A 28 27.71 -21.11 11.62
CA GLY A 28 27.54 -22.08 10.54
C GLY A 28 28.18 -23.45 10.88
N SER A 29 27.61 -24.52 10.32
CA SER A 29 27.99 -25.91 10.61
C SER A 29 29.24 -26.39 9.92
N LYS A 30 29.81 -25.65 8.97
CA LYS A 30 31.04 -25.99 8.26
C LYS A 30 32.03 -24.82 8.25
N PRO A 31 33.32 -25.03 7.96
CA PRO A 31 34.29 -23.95 7.85
C PRO A 31 33.92 -22.93 6.75
N PHE A 32 34.17 -21.66 7.02
CA PHE A 32 33.94 -20.53 6.09
C PHE A 32 35.21 -19.65 6.09
N LYS A 33 35.67 -19.29 4.90
CA LYS A 33 36.81 -18.37 4.75
C LYS A 33 36.25 -16.92 4.81
N ASN A 34 36.34 -16.34 5.99
CA ASN A 34 35.92 -14.95 6.17
C ASN A 34 36.99 -14.00 5.63
N THR A 35 36.58 -13.13 4.71
CA THR A 35 37.46 -12.09 4.10
C THR A 35 37.04 -10.68 4.52
N ARG A 36 36.00 -10.55 5.37
CA ARG A 36 35.39 -9.28 5.78
C ARG A 36 35.69 -8.98 7.25
N ASN A 37 36.06 -7.73 7.54
CA ASN A 37 36.35 -7.28 8.90
C ASN A 37 35.10 -6.99 9.73
N ASP A 38 33.96 -6.73 9.07
CA ASP A 38 32.64 -6.46 9.68
C ASP A 38 31.82 -7.73 9.95
N VAL A 39 32.35 -8.91 9.59
CA VAL A 39 31.73 -10.22 9.81
C VAL A 39 32.49 -11.02 10.84
N ILE A 40 31.80 -11.53 11.84
CA ILE A 40 32.34 -12.53 12.78
C ILE A 40 31.73 -13.87 12.41
N TYR A 41 32.53 -14.89 12.18
CA TYR A 41 32.05 -16.23 11.87
C TYR A 41 32.37 -17.22 12.98
N HIS A 42 31.33 -17.89 13.49
CA HIS A 42 31.43 -18.97 14.45
C HIS A 42 31.25 -20.33 13.77
N HIS A 43 32.31 -21.14 13.68
CA HIS A 43 32.20 -22.50 13.18
C HIS A 43 31.70 -23.41 14.30
N CYS A 44 30.55 -24.03 14.10
CA CYS A 44 29.88 -24.91 15.05
C CYS A 44 29.50 -26.21 14.34
N PRO A 45 30.34 -27.29 14.44
CA PRO A 45 30.17 -28.54 13.69
C PRO A 45 28.85 -29.26 13.88
N THR A 46 28.18 -29.04 14.99
CA THR A 46 26.86 -29.62 15.28
C THR A 46 25.81 -28.53 15.53
N GLU A 47 24.55 -28.85 15.27
CA GLU A 47 23.45 -27.94 15.56
C GLU A 47 23.37 -27.61 17.06
N TYR A 48 23.70 -28.55 17.93
CA TYR A 48 23.75 -28.33 19.39
C TYR A 48 24.74 -27.21 19.74
N GLU A 49 25.95 -27.25 19.19
CA GLU A 49 26.96 -26.21 19.41
C GLU A 49 26.55 -24.87 18.79
N LEU A 50 25.94 -24.90 17.60
CA LEU A 50 25.44 -23.72 16.90
C LEU A 50 24.37 -23.01 17.73
N LEU A 51 23.35 -23.72 18.15
CA LEU A 51 22.26 -23.15 18.95
C LEU A 51 22.71 -22.72 20.33
N THR A 52 23.65 -23.45 20.96
CA THR A 52 24.23 -23.08 22.25
C THR A 52 25.05 -21.81 22.15
N SER A 53 25.89 -21.70 21.13
CA SER A 53 26.69 -20.48 20.88
C SER A 53 25.78 -19.29 20.56
N PHE A 54 24.76 -19.48 19.71
CA PHE A 54 23.80 -18.46 19.35
C PHE A 54 23.03 -17.94 20.56
N ILE A 55 22.43 -18.83 21.37
CA ILE A 55 21.63 -18.38 22.51
C ILE A 55 22.48 -17.69 23.59
N ASN A 56 23.73 -18.12 23.79
CA ASN A 56 24.65 -17.48 24.71
C ASN A 56 25.05 -16.07 24.25
N TYR A 57 25.28 -15.88 22.95
CA TYR A 57 25.52 -14.55 22.37
C TYR A 57 24.29 -13.66 22.53
N TRP A 58 23.09 -14.16 22.15
CA TRP A 58 21.83 -13.48 22.27
C TRP A 58 21.55 -12.95 23.68
N MET A 59 21.86 -13.75 24.69
CA MET A 59 21.61 -13.40 26.09
C MET A 59 22.57 -12.32 26.64
N GLN A 60 23.69 -12.02 25.97
CA GLN A 60 24.60 -10.97 26.41
C GLN A 60 24.01 -9.57 26.19
N ASP A 61 23.29 -9.41 25.11
CA ASP A 61 22.63 -8.14 24.76
C ASP A 61 21.33 -8.44 23.99
N VAL A 62 20.26 -8.70 24.73
CA VAL A 62 18.95 -9.00 24.12
C VAL A 62 18.36 -7.75 23.49
N PRO A 63 18.04 -7.74 22.18
CA PRO A 63 17.52 -6.57 21.50
C PRO A 63 16.08 -6.27 21.91
N ASP A 64 15.71 -4.99 21.99
CA ASP A 64 14.33 -4.55 22.18
C ASP A 64 13.47 -4.84 20.93
N VAL A 65 14.07 -4.75 19.76
CA VAL A 65 13.42 -4.93 18.45
C VAL A 65 14.27 -5.82 17.56
N ILE A 66 13.63 -6.81 16.96
CA ILE A 66 14.22 -7.62 15.88
C ILE A 66 13.42 -7.43 14.60
N THR A 67 14.13 -7.46 13.49
CA THR A 67 13.55 -7.38 12.16
C THR A 67 14.21 -8.37 11.21
N GLY A 68 13.58 -8.60 10.10
CA GLY A 68 14.04 -9.45 9.00
C GLY A 68 12.89 -9.64 8.03
N TRP A 69 13.05 -10.49 7.05
CA TRP A 69 12.06 -10.71 6.01
C TRP A 69 11.27 -11.99 6.26
N ASN A 70 9.99 -11.88 6.60
CA ASN A 70 9.09 -12.99 6.95
C ASN A 70 9.49 -13.74 8.23
N ILE A 71 10.12 -13.05 9.17
CA ILE A 71 10.65 -13.66 10.40
C ILE A 71 9.55 -14.17 11.34
N GLN A 72 8.38 -13.55 11.35
CA GLN A 72 7.26 -13.95 12.23
C GLN A 72 6.68 -15.31 11.86
N LEU A 73 6.70 -15.66 10.57
CA LEU A 73 6.09 -16.90 10.08
C LEU A 73 7.12 -18.00 9.79
N PHE A 74 8.41 -17.68 9.78
CA PHE A 74 9.44 -18.67 9.44
C PHE A 74 10.61 -18.68 10.45
N ASP A 75 11.46 -17.67 10.47
CA ASP A 75 12.73 -17.72 11.22
C ASP A 75 12.51 -17.88 12.72
N ILE A 76 11.71 -17.05 13.34
CA ILE A 76 11.48 -17.07 14.79
C ILE A 76 10.80 -18.38 15.25
N PRO A 77 9.69 -18.81 14.62
CA PRO A 77 9.09 -20.10 14.94
C PRO A 77 10.04 -21.28 14.76
N TYR A 78 10.84 -21.26 13.68
CA TYR A 78 11.79 -22.33 13.40
C TYR A 78 12.89 -22.40 14.47
N ILE A 79 13.50 -21.24 14.78
CA ILE A 79 14.53 -21.14 15.82
C ILE A 79 13.96 -21.59 17.19
N CYS A 80 12.80 -21.11 17.59
CA CYS A 80 12.17 -21.49 18.88
C CYS A 80 11.92 -22.99 18.96
N LYS A 81 11.37 -23.60 17.90
CA LYS A 81 11.14 -25.06 17.89
C LYS A 81 12.43 -25.87 17.89
N ARG A 82 13.45 -25.43 17.17
CA ARG A 82 14.76 -26.11 17.19
C ARG A 82 15.47 -25.94 18.53
N LEU A 83 15.44 -24.75 19.15
CA LEU A 83 15.95 -24.54 20.50
C LEU A 83 15.25 -25.47 21.51
N GLN A 84 13.91 -25.56 21.44
CA GLN A 84 13.15 -26.44 22.30
C GLN A 84 13.50 -27.91 22.12
N ARG A 85 13.62 -28.35 20.85
CA ARG A 85 13.92 -29.76 20.50
C ARG A 85 15.33 -30.18 20.86
N VAL A 86 16.33 -29.33 20.62
CA VAL A 86 17.76 -29.67 20.75
C VAL A 86 18.28 -29.32 22.14
N LEU A 87 17.93 -28.16 22.69
CA LEU A 87 18.44 -27.65 23.95
C LEU A 87 17.43 -27.76 25.12
N GLY A 88 16.18 -28.05 24.82
CA GLY A 88 15.09 -28.14 25.78
C GLY A 88 14.40 -26.80 26.08
N GLU A 89 13.18 -26.89 26.64
CA GLU A 89 12.30 -25.75 26.88
C GLU A 89 12.95 -24.65 27.75
N LYS A 90 13.71 -25.05 28.76
CA LYS A 90 14.37 -24.10 29.69
C LYS A 90 15.35 -23.17 28.98
N LEU A 91 16.12 -23.69 28.03
CA LEU A 91 17.06 -22.88 27.24
C LEU A 91 16.33 -22.10 26.16
N MET A 92 15.31 -22.66 25.53
CA MET A 92 14.46 -21.95 24.58
C MET A 92 13.83 -20.70 25.21
N LYS A 93 13.35 -20.80 26.45
CA LYS A 93 12.79 -19.64 27.18
C LYS A 93 13.77 -18.51 27.42
N ARG A 94 15.09 -18.76 27.35
CA ARG A 94 16.12 -17.71 27.43
C ARG A 94 16.22 -16.86 26.17
N PHE A 95 15.48 -17.18 25.14
CA PHE A 95 15.31 -16.30 23.96
C PHE A 95 14.55 -15.02 24.36
N SER A 96 13.71 -15.06 25.39
CA SER A 96 13.12 -13.90 26.05
C SER A 96 13.94 -13.45 27.26
N PRO A 97 14.21 -12.13 27.44
CA PRO A 97 14.87 -11.61 28.65
C PRO A 97 14.07 -11.87 29.93
N TRP A 98 12.77 -12.13 29.79
CA TRP A 98 11.86 -12.40 30.91
C TRP A 98 11.53 -13.90 31.07
N GLY A 99 12.07 -14.75 30.21
CA GLY A 99 11.74 -16.17 30.20
C GLY A 99 10.32 -16.46 29.69
N LEU A 100 9.70 -15.52 29.00
CA LEU A 100 8.34 -15.61 28.48
C LEU A 100 8.37 -15.84 26.97
N VAL A 101 8.26 -17.08 26.55
CA VAL A 101 8.12 -17.48 25.15
C VAL A 101 6.87 -18.33 25.04
N SER A 102 5.92 -17.92 24.21
CA SER A 102 4.65 -18.62 24.01
C SER A 102 4.39 -18.89 22.52
N GLU A 103 3.97 -20.13 22.24
CA GLU A 103 3.50 -20.53 20.92
C GLU A 103 2.05 -20.05 20.73
N GLY A 104 1.75 -19.54 19.54
CA GLY A 104 0.43 -19.10 19.13
C GLY A 104 0.14 -19.51 17.68
N GLU A 105 -1.10 -19.32 17.26
CA GLU A 105 -1.53 -19.57 15.88
C GLU A 105 -2.18 -18.34 15.30
N VAL A 106 -1.89 -18.07 14.02
CA VAL A 106 -2.55 -17.03 13.25
C VAL A 106 -3.13 -17.62 11.96
N HIS A 107 -4.35 -17.17 11.62
CA HIS A 107 -5.01 -17.61 10.39
C HIS A 107 -4.87 -16.54 9.33
N ILE A 108 -4.08 -16.81 8.28
CA ILE A 108 -3.83 -15.89 7.17
C ILE A 108 -4.22 -16.57 5.86
N MET A 109 -5.14 -15.96 5.10
CA MET A 109 -5.59 -16.44 3.78
C MET A 109 -5.98 -17.93 3.77
N GLY A 110 -6.70 -18.39 4.81
CA GLY A 110 -7.17 -19.77 4.92
C GLY A 110 -6.10 -20.80 5.31
N ARG A 111 -4.94 -20.36 5.81
CA ARG A 111 -3.89 -21.19 6.38
C ARG A 111 -3.66 -20.83 7.83
N THR A 112 -3.42 -21.84 8.65
CA THR A 112 -2.94 -21.67 10.03
C THR A 112 -1.41 -21.62 10.00
N HIS A 113 -0.85 -20.62 10.64
CA HIS A 113 0.59 -20.48 10.79
C HIS A 113 0.92 -20.47 12.29
N ILE A 114 1.99 -21.17 12.63
CA ILE A 114 2.54 -21.16 13.99
C ILE A 114 3.37 -19.89 14.13
N THR A 115 3.17 -19.18 15.24
CA THR A 115 3.94 -18.00 15.63
C THR A 115 4.47 -18.15 17.02
N PHE A 116 5.51 -17.41 17.38
CA PHE A 116 6.01 -17.34 18.74
C PHE A 116 6.04 -15.90 19.21
N ASP A 117 5.47 -15.65 20.37
CA ASP A 117 5.63 -14.38 21.07
C ASP A 117 6.81 -14.49 22.04
N VAL A 118 7.78 -13.59 21.90
CA VAL A 118 8.99 -13.52 22.71
C VAL A 118 8.87 -12.30 23.61
N GLY A 119 8.47 -12.50 24.85
CA GLY A 119 8.26 -11.43 25.82
C GLY A 119 9.53 -10.57 25.98
N GLY A 120 9.39 -9.26 25.85
CA GLY A 120 10.49 -8.29 25.92
C GLY A 120 11.22 -8.02 24.59
N VAL A 121 10.93 -8.78 23.53
CA VAL A 121 11.52 -8.60 22.20
C VAL A 121 10.43 -8.36 21.17
N THR A 122 10.37 -7.18 20.62
CA THR A 122 9.38 -6.85 19.58
C THR A 122 9.83 -7.33 18.22
N GLN A 123 8.98 -8.11 17.56
CA GLN A 123 9.21 -8.58 16.20
C GLN A 123 8.56 -7.61 15.21
N LEU A 124 9.35 -6.81 14.52
CA LEU A 124 8.89 -5.95 13.42
C LEU A 124 9.29 -6.58 12.09
N ASP A 125 8.44 -7.46 11.58
CA ASP A 125 8.67 -8.10 10.28
C ASP A 125 8.74 -7.06 9.16
N TYR A 126 9.87 -6.95 8.46
CA TYR A 126 10.08 -5.92 7.45
C TYR A 126 9.17 -6.10 6.22
N MET A 127 8.82 -7.34 5.89
CA MET A 127 7.84 -7.61 4.83
C MET A 127 6.45 -7.04 5.19
N ASP A 128 6.05 -7.14 6.44
CA ASP A 128 4.76 -6.59 6.90
C ASP A 128 4.79 -5.07 7.00
N LEU A 129 5.91 -4.48 7.46
CA LEU A 129 6.13 -3.04 7.39
C LEU A 129 6.05 -2.54 5.94
N TYR A 130 6.72 -3.22 5.02
CA TYR A 130 6.68 -2.89 3.59
C TYR A 130 5.26 -2.95 3.03
N LYS A 131 4.52 -4.03 3.27
CA LYS A 131 3.12 -4.17 2.83
C LYS A 131 2.20 -3.10 3.43
N LYS A 132 2.44 -2.71 4.68
CA LYS A 132 1.59 -1.76 5.41
C LYS A 132 1.80 -0.32 4.98
N PHE A 133 3.05 0.09 4.77
CA PHE A 133 3.43 1.49 4.59
C PHE A 133 3.81 1.85 3.14
N THR A 134 3.90 0.87 2.23
CA THR A 134 4.01 1.13 0.79
C THR A 134 2.66 0.90 0.14
N TYR A 135 2.14 1.92 -0.55
CA TYR A 135 0.80 1.87 -1.13
C TYR A 135 0.74 1.18 -2.51
N LYS A 136 1.87 0.66 -3.01
CA LYS A 136 1.94 -0.08 -4.27
C LYS A 136 1.94 -1.59 -4.01
N ALA A 137 0.93 -2.29 -4.53
CA ALA A 137 0.96 -3.74 -4.57
C ALA A 137 2.06 -4.23 -5.51
N GLN A 138 2.80 -5.25 -5.09
CA GLN A 138 3.90 -5.86 -5.85
C GLN A 138 3.48 -7.18 -6.49
N GLU A 139 4.17 -7.60 -7.55
CA GLU A 139 3.97 -8.91 -8.20
C GLU A 139 4.37 -10.05 -7.27
N SER A 140 5.45 -9.84 -6.52
CA SER A 140 5.98 -10.76 -5.53
C SER A 140 6.43 -9.99 -4.29
N TYR A 141 6.31 -10.61 -3.11
CA TYR A 141 6.85 -10.09 -1.85
C TYR A 141 8.07 -10.89 -1.37
N ARG A 142 8.74 -11.61 -2.26
CA ARG A 142 10.03 -12.21 -1.95
C ARG A 142 11.10 -11.13 -1.83
N LEU A 143 12.05 -11.33 -0.92
CA LEU A 143 13.12 -10.36 -0.66
C LEU A 143 13.90 -10.00 -1.92
N ASP A 144 14.24 -10.98 -2.74
CA ASP A 144 14.95 -10.76 -4.01
C ASP A 144 14.21 -9.80 -4.95
N TYR A 145 12.89 -10.01 -5.11
CA TYR A 145 12.05 -9.17 -5.96
C TYR A 145 11.96 -7.73 -5.40
N ILE A 146 11.71 -7.59 -4.10
CA ILE A 146 11.58 -6.28 -3.47
C ILE A 146 12.91 -5.53 -3.48
N ALA A 147 14.03 -6.22 -3.19
CA ALA A 147 15.36 -5.63 -3.29
C ALA A 147 15.68 -5.15 -4.72
N SER A 148 15.29 -5.92 -5.74
CA SER A 148 15.42 -5.51 -7.14
C SER A 148 14.60 -4.25 -7.46
N VAL A 149 13.34 -4.19 -7.01
CA VAL A 149 12.45 -3.05 -7.24
C VAL A 149 12.92 -1.80 -6.51
N GLU A 150 13.30 -1.95 -5.23
CA GLU A 150 13.62 -0.81 -4.38
C GLU A 150 15.08 -0.38 -4.44
N LEU A 151 16.01 -1.32 -4.51
CA LEU A 151 17.45 -1.06 -4.47
C LEU A 151 18.14 -1.20 -5.83
N GLY A 152 17.49 -1.80 -6.83
CA GLY A 152 18.13 -2.22 -8.08
C GLY A 152 19.12 -3.37 -7.88
N GLN A 153 19.06 -4.06 -6.75
CA GLN A 153 19.97 -5.15 -6.38
C GLN A 153 19.22 -6.46 -6.30
N LYS A 154 19.88 -7.55 -6.62
CA LYS A 154 19.35 -8.91 -6.50
C LYS A 154 20.14 -9.69 -5.45
N LYS A 155 19.56 -10.78 -4.96
CA LYS A 155 20.27 -11.79 -4.17
C LYS A 155 21.42 -12.38 -4.98
N LEU A 156 22.35 -13.02 -4.27
CA LEU A 156 23.43 -13.76 -4.92
C LEU A 156 22.84 -14.87 -5.79
N ASP A 157 23.22 -14.92 -7.05
CA ASP A 157 22.79 -16.00 -7.97
C ASP A 157 23.41 -17.34 -7.55
N HIS A 158 22.60 -18.37 -7.49
CA HIS A 158 23.02 -19.74 -7.18
C HIS A 158 22.49 -20.75 -8.21
N SER A 159 22.17 -20.29 -9.41
CA SER A 159 21.60 -21.10 -10.51
C SER A 159 22.56 -22.20 -11.03
N GLU A 160 23.85 -22.12 -10.68
CA GLU A 160 24.83 -23.17 -10.98
C GLU A 160 24.59 -24.48 -10.20
N PHE A 161 23.74 -24.46 -9.16
CA PHE A 161 23.39 -25.65 -8.38
C PHE A 161 22.02 -26.18 -8.76
N ASP A 162 21.91 -27.48 -9.08
CA ASP A 162 20.66 -28.11 -9.52
C ASP A 162 19.56 -28.06 -8.46
N THR A 163 19.93 -28.16 -7.18
CA THR A 163 19.01 -28.12 -6.04
C THR A 163 19.53 -27.23 -4.93
N PHE A 164 18.64 -26.72 -4.07
CA PHE A 164 19.04 -25.98 -2.89
C PHE A 164 19.90 -26.85 -1.93
N LYS A 165 19.68 -28.17 -1.93
CA LYS A 165 20.50 -29.14 -1.20
C LYS A 165 21.93 -29.16 -1.74
N ASP A 166 22.10 -29.17 -3.06
CA ASP A 166 23.43 -29.08 -3.68
C ASP A 166 24.12 -27.78 -3.31
N PHE A 167 23.38 -26.67 -3.27
CA PHE A 167 23.90 -25.37 -2.91
C PHE A 167 24.55 -25.38 -1.50
N TYR A 168 23.85 -25.82 -0.45
CA TYR A 168 24.44 -25.83 0.89
C TYR A 168 25.40 -27.00 1.15
N THR A 169 25.37 -28.07 0.32
CA THR A 169 26.31 -29.20 0.48
C THR A 169 27.60 -29.01 -0.27
N LYS A 170 27.55 -28.54 -1.51
CA LYS A 170 28.72 -28.39 -2.42
C LYS A 170 29.25 -26.95 -2.47
N GLY A 171 28.39 -25.94 -2.29
CA GLY A 171 28.70 -24.52 -2.40
C GLY A 171 28.67 -23.78 -1.05
N TRP A 172 29.13 -24.37 0.05
CA TRP A 172 29.02 -23.83 1.41
C TRP A 172 29.53 -22.40 1.56
N GLN A 173 30.70 -22.07 0.97
CA GLN A 173 31.23 -20.71 0.99
C GLN A 173 30.21 -19.70 0.46
N LYS A 174 29.68 -19.96 -0.72
CA LYS A 174 28.67 -19.10 -1.36
C LYS A 174 27.33 -19.12 -0.62
N PHE A 175 26.97 -20.24 0.02
CA PHE A 175 25.78 -20.35 0.84
C PHE A 175 25.82 -19.42 2.06
N ILE A 176 26.96 -19.32 2.74
CA ILE A 176 27.13 -18.37 3.86
C ILE A 176 27.13 -16.93 3.35
N GLU A 177 27.81 -16.64 2.25
CA GLU A 177 27.76 -15.30 1.61
C GLU A 177 26.31 -14.90 1.22
N TYR A 178 25.56 -15.85 0.68
CA TYR A 178 24.13 -15.65 0.38
C TYR A 178 23.30 -15.33 1.63
N ASN A 179 23.53 -16.06 2.73
CA ASN A 179 22.83 -15.82 3.99
C ASN A 179 23.17 -14.44 4.60
N ILE A 180 24.43 -14.00 4.48
CA ILE A 180 24.86 -12.66 4.91
C ILE A 180 24.19 -11.58 4.05
N ILE A 181 24.15 -11.74 2.73
CA ILE A 181 23.54 -10.77 1.82
C ILE A 181 22.03 -10.63 2.10
N ASP A 182 21.34 -11.71 2.46
CA ASP A 182 19.91 -11.65 2.80
C ASP A 182 19.65 -10.70 3.99
N VAL A 183 20.53 -10.71 4.99
CA VAL A 183 20.45 -9.81 6.14
C VAL A 183 20.77 -8.37 5.72
N GLU A 184 21.84 -8.18 4.94
CA GLU A 184 22.25 -6.85 4.45
C GLU A 184 21.20 -6.20 3.55
N LEU A 185 20.46 -6.96 2.76
CA LEU A 185 19.39 -6.42 1.91
C LEU A 185 18.29 -5.78 2.74
N VAL A 186 17.92 -6.37 3.88
CA VAL A 186 16.93 -5.79 4.80
C VAL A 186 17.47 -4.50 5.43
N ASP A 187 18.73 -4.47 5.83
CA ASP A 187 19.39 -3.28 6.37
C ASP A 187 19.40 -2.13 5.33
N ARG A 188 19.76 -2.44 4.08
CA ARG A 188 19.75 -1.46 2.97
C ARG A 188 18.34 -0.97 2.62
N LEU A 189 17.33 -1.85 2.73
CA LEU A 189 15.93 -1.43 2.58
C LEU A 189 15.53 -0.44 3.68
N GLU A 190 15.91 -0.71 4.93
CA GLU A 190 15.64 0.22 6.04
C GLU A 190 16.41 1.53 5.87
N ASP A 191 17.67 1.50 5.44
CA ASP A 191 18.44 2.72 5.18
C ASP A 191 17.78 3.62 4.15
N LYS A 192 17.14 3.03 3.12
CA LYS A 192 16.40 3.78 2.09
C LYS A 192 15.00 4.20 2.53
N MET A 193 14.23 3.31 3.12
CA MET A 193 12.79 3.46 3.30
C MET A 193 12.40 3.97 4.69
N LYS A 194 13.23 3.74 5.71
CA LYS A 194 13.01 4.18 7.10
C LYS A 194 11.68 3.74 7.70
N LEU A 195 11.25 2.50 7.41
CA LEU A 195 9.95 1.99 7.85
C LEU A 195 9.93 1.62 9.34
N ILE A 196 11.06 1.13 9.87
CA ILE A 196 11.19 0.88 11.32
C ILE A 196 11.16 2.21 12.07
N GLU A 197 11.96 3.19 11.64
CA GLU A 197 11.95 4.53 12.24
C GLU A 197 10.54 5.16 12.22
N LEU A 198 9.80 5.00 11.11
CA LEU A 198 8.41 5.45 11.01
C LEU A 198 7.50 4.70 12.00
N CYS A 199 7.61 3.38 12.10
CA CYS A 199 6.85 2.57 13.05
C CYS A 199 7.09 2.99 14.50
N LEU A 200 8.36 3.17 14.89
CA LEU A 200 8.73 3.65 16.22
C LEU A 200 8.17 5.05 16.48
N THR A 201 8.28 5.96 15.51
CA THR A 201 7.72 7.31 15.63
C THR A 201 6.21 7.28 15.85
N MET A 202 5.49 6.43 15.10
CA MET A 202 4.04 6.26 15.27
C MET A 202 3.69 5.69 16.64
N ALA A 203 4.43 4.71 17.12
CA ALA A 203 4.21 4.09 18.41
C ALA A 203 4.41 5.08 19.56
N TYR A 204 5.47 5.87 19.52
CA TYR A 204 5.74 6.93 20.50
C TYR A 204 4.67 8.03 20.48
N ASP A 205 4.23 8.45 19.29
CA ASP A 205 3.20 9.50 19.15
C ASP A 205 1.84 9.01 19.69
N ALA A 206 1.45 7.79 19.34
CA ALA A 206 0.20 7.17 19.78
C ALA A 206 0.26 6.58 21.21
N LYS A 207 1.47 6.41 21.78
CA LYS A 207 1.74 5.75 23.07
C LYS A 207 1.22 4.31 23.10
N VAL A 208 1.53 3.56 22.06
CA VAL A 208 1.22 2.14 21.91
C VAL A 208 2.50 1.32 21.85
N ASN A 209 2.39 -0.01 22.01
CA ASN A 209 3.50 -0.91 21.70
C ASN A 209 3.80 -0.87 20.20
N TYR A 210 5.04 -1.17 19.80
CA TYR A 210 5.47 -1.10 18.41
C TYR A 210 4.60 -1.94 17.48
N ASN A 211 4.24 -3.17 17.88
CA ASN A 211 3.34 -4.04 17.11
C ASN A 211 1.91 -3.50 16.99
N ASP A 212 1.46 -2.66 17.90
CA ASP A 212 0.09 -2.11 17.87
C ASP A 212 -0.13 -1.12 16.73
N VAL A 213 0.95 -0.58 16.16
CA VAL A 213 0.90 0.33 15.00
C VAL A 213 0.25 -0.33 13.77
N PHE A 214 0.31 -1.65 13.65
CA PHE A 214 -0.37 -2.38 12.58
C PHE A 214 -1.89 -2.38 12.72
N TYR A 215 -2.44 -2.09 13.91
CA TYR A 215 -3.86 -2.20 14.25
C TYR A 215 -4.49 -0.83 14.50
N GLN A 216 -5.18 -0.29 13.51
CA GLN A 216 -5.79 1.06 13.54
C GLN A 216 -6.71 1.26 14.75
N VAL A 217 -7.56 0.28 15.06
CA VAL A 217 -8.52 0.36 16.17
C VAL A 217 -7.79 0.49 17.50
N ARG A 218 -6.74 -0.31 17.73
CA ARG A 218 -5.96 -0.28 18.96
C ARG A 218 -5.19 1.02 19.11
N MET A 219 -4.58 1.48 18.03
CA MET A 219 -3.86 2.76 18.01
C MET A 219 -4.79 3.93 18.38
N TRP A 220 -5.95 4.04 17.74
CA TRP A 220 -6.91 5.10 18.03
C TRP A 220 -7.55 4.97 19.41
N ASP A 221 -7.85 3.76 19.88
CA ASP A 221 -8.36 3.54 21.24
C ASP A 221 -7.37 4.06 22.30
N THR A 222 -6.07 3.85 22.08
CA THR A 222 -5.02 4.33 23.00
C THR A 222 -4.78 5.84 22.89
N ILE A 223 -4.80 6.42 21.68
CA ILE A 223 -4.71 7.88 21.49
C ILE A 223 -5.84 8.57 22.26
N ILE A 224 -7.08 8.10 22.10
CA ILE A 224 -8.25 8.67 22.76
C ILE A 224 -8.17 8.45 24.27
N TYR A 225 -7.77 7.25 24.72
CA TYR A 225 -7.55 6.98 26.13
C TYR A 225 -6.60 7.98 26.78
N ASN A 226 -5.43 8.21 26.19
CA ASN A 226 -4.44 9.14 26.72
C ASN A 226 -4.95 10.60 26.71
N TYR A 227 -5.73 10.96 25.70
CA TYR A 227 -6.35 12.27 25.60
C TYR A 227 -7.39 12.50 26.69
N LEU A 228 -8.32 11.54 26.89
CA LEU A 228 -9.38 11.64 27.92
C LEU A 228 -8.84 11.51 29.35
N LYS A 229 -7.86 10.62 29.56
CA LYS A 229 -7.18 10.47 30.86
C LYS A 229 -6.58 11.78 31.37
N LYS A 230 -5.94 12.55 30.50
CA LYS A 230 -5.39 13.88 30.85
C LYS A 230 -6.46 14.89 31.29
N ARG A 231 -7.72 14.63 30.96
CA ARG A 231 -8.89 15.45 31.33
C ARG A 231 -9.71 14.85 32.45
N ASN A 232 -9.22 13.79 33.09
CA ASN A 232 -9.92 13.02 34.12
C ASN A 232 -11.28 12.46 33.66
N ILE A 233 -11.39 12.12 32.36
CA ILE A 233 -12.59 11.52 31.78
C ILE A 233 -12.37 10.02 31.68
N VAL A 234 -13.28 9.24 32.26
CA VAL A 234 -13.27 7.79 32.19
C VAL A 234 -13.78 7.32 30.83
N ILE A 235 -13.04 6.38 30.24
CA ILE A 235 -13.46 5.79 28.95
C ILE A 235 -14.59 4.78 29.15
N PRO A 236 -15.53 4.64 28.20
CA PRO A 236 -16.57 3.62 28.26
C PRO A 236 -15.97 2.21 28.10
N PRO A 237 -16.64 1.15 28.60
CA PRO A 237 -16.25 -0.22 28.33
C PRO A 237 -16.30 -0.52 26.84
N LYS A 238 -15.55 -1.55 26.39
CA LYS A 238 -15.63 -2.00 25.00
C LYS A 238 -17.03 -2.56 24.72
N ASN A 239 -17.70 -1.97 23.74
CA ASN A 239 -19.00 -2.46 23.31
C ASN A 239 -18.81 -3.62 22.31
N ARG A 240 -19.60 -4.70 22.47
CA ARG A 240 -19.65 -5.84 21.53
C ARG A 240 -20.79 -5.64 20.52
N SER A 241 -20.81 -4.48 19.86
CA SER A 241 -21.78 -4.22 18.80
C SER A 241 -21.49 -5.09 17.57
N GLN A 242 -22.53 -5.64 16.96
CA GLN A 242 -22.41 -6.32 15.68
C GLN A 242 -22.71 -5.34 14.56
N LYS A 243 -21.92 -5.40 13.48
CA LYS A 243 -22.17 -4.62 12.26
C LYS A 243 -23.22 -5.35 11.44
N ASN A 244 -24.49 -4.98 11.62
CA ASN A 244 -25.63 -5.62 10.95
C ASN A 244 -26.00 -4.94 9.65
N GLU A 245 -25.51 -3.73 9.36
CA GLU A 245 -25.90 -2.92 8.21
C GLU A 245 -24.69 -2.44 7.41
N LYS A 246 -24.86 -2.36 6.10
CA LYS A 246 -23.94 -1.72 5.17
C LYS A 246 -24.43 -0.31 4.90
N TYR A 247 -23.52 0.65 4.82
CA TYR A 247 -23.81 2.02 4.43
C TYR A 247 -23.02 2.41 3.18
N ALA A 248 -23.50 3.46 2.47
CA ALA A 248 -22.87 3.93 1.25
C ALA A 248 -21.48 4.54 1.55
N GLY A 249 -20.51 4.21 0.71
CA GLY A 249 -19.17 4.78 0.74
C GLY A 249 -19.07 6.13 0.03
N ALA A 250 -17.87 6.43 -0.48
CA ALA A 250 -17.60 7.65 -1.22
C ALA A 250 -18.33 7.70 -2.57
N TYR A 251 -18.53 8.90 -3.08
CA TYR A 251 -19.05 9.15 -4.43
C TYR A 251 -17.92 9.10 -5.46
N VAL A 252 -18.19 8.47 -6.58
CA VAL A 252 -17.34 8.48 -7.77
C VAL A 252 -18.23 8.73 -8.99
N LYS A 253 -17.98 9.82 -9.70
CA LYS A 253 -18.67 10.17 -10.94
C LYS A 253 -18.30 9.20 -12.06
N GLU A 254 -19.28 8.76 -12.85
CA GLU A 254 -19.02 8.04 -14.11
C GLU A 254 -18.50 9.03 -15.14
N PRO A 255 -17.25 8.93 -15.60
CA PRO A 255 -16.73 9.80 -16.63
C PRO A 255 -17.31 9.43 -17.99
N LYS A 256 -17.51 10.42 -18.86
CA LYS A 256 -17.72 10.13 -20.27
C LYS A 256 -16.35 9.71 -20.86
N PRO A 257 -16.21 8.48 -21.38
CA PRO A 257 -14.95 8.04 -21.99
C PRO A 257 -14.54 8.95 -23.13
N GLY A 258 -13.26 9.29 -23.20
CA GLY A 258 -12.74 10.17 -24.23
C GLY A 258 -11.40 10.80 -23.91
N LYS A 259 -10.91 11.58 -24.86
CA LYS A 259 -9.70 12.38 -24.75
C LYS A 259 -10.07 13.85 -24.54
N TYR A 260 -9.44 14.48 -23.58
CA TYR A 260 -9.67 15.86 -23.19
C TYR A 260 -8.37 16.65 -23.22
N ASP A 261 -8.41 17.86 -23.76
CA ASP A 261 -7.30 18.77 -23.74
C ASP A 261 -7.39 19.73 -22.54
N TRP A 262 -6.26 20.05 -21.95
CA TRP A 262 -6.12 20.96 -20.82
C TRP A 262 -7.02 20.62 -19.63
N VAL A 263 -6.63 19.57 -18.96
CA VAL A 263 -7.31 19.08 -17.76
C VAL A 263 -6.63 19.64 -16.51
N VAL A 264 -7.44 20.18 -15.60
CA VAL A 264 -6.98 20.62 -14.28
C VAL A 264 -7.70 19.83 -13.20
N SER A 265 -6.94 19.33 -12.23
CA SER A 265 -7.51 18.66 -11.06
C SER A 265 -7.38 19.50 -9.80
N PHE A 266 -8.42 19.40 -8.97
CA PHE A 266 -8.45 19.95 -7.61
C PHE A 266 -8.70 18.81 -6.61
N ASP A 267 -8.08 18.92 -5.44
CA ASP A 267 -8.16 17.91 -4.39
C ASP A 267 -8.48 18.53 -3.03
N LEU A 268 -9.34 17.86 -2.25
CA LEU A 268 -9.67 18.24 -0.88
C LEU A 268 -8.60 17.73 0.11
N ASN A 269 -8.07 18.60 0.91
CA ASN A 269 -7.09 18.24 1.91
C ASN A 269 -7.69 17.31 2.98
N SER A 270 -7.26 16.03 3.01
CA SER A 270 -7.65 15.08 4.06
C SER A 270 -9.15 15.10 4.37
N LEU A 271 -10.00 14.82 3.36
CA LEU A 271 -11.46 15.01 3.40
C LEU A 271 -12.12 14.50 4.70
N TYR A 272 -11.92 13.24 5.07
CA TYR A 272 -12.65 12.66 6.21
C TYR A 272 -12.29 13.27 7.57
N PRO A 273 -11.00 13.51 7.92
CA PRO A 273 -10.66 14.28 9.11
C PRO A 273 -11.28 15.68 9.13
N HIS A 274 -11.31 16.37 7.99
CA HIS A 274 -11.89 17.71 7.91
C HIS A 274 -13.42 17.71 8.03
N LEU A 275 -14.11 16.68 7.52
CA LEU A 275 -15.53 16.49 7.77
C LEU A 275 -15.84 16.26 9.25
N ILE A 276 -15.02 15.47 9.94
CA ILE A 276 -15.14 15.29 11.39
C ILE A 276 -15.05 16.63 12.12
N MET A 277 -14.11 17.49 11.73
CA MET A 277 -13.95 18.82 12.30
C MET A 277 -15.10 19.75 11.92
N GLN A 278 -15.53 19.75 10.66
CA GLN A 278 -16.55 20.65 10.11
C GLN A 278 -17.93 20.45 10.76
N TYR A 279 -18.33 19.21 10.96
CA TYR A 279 -19.64 18.86 11.52
C TYR A 279 -19.59 18.56 13.02
N ASN A 280 -18.42 18.64 13.64
CA ASN A 280 -18.21 18.27 15.06
C ASN A 280 -18.60 16.81 15.35
N ILE A 281 -18.23 15.89 14.45
CA ILE A 281 -18.59 14.48 14.55
C ILE A 281 -17.83 13.81 15.69
N SER A 282 -18.53 13.43 16.76
CA SER A 282 -17.96 12.73 17.90
C SER A 282 -19.06 11.94 18.64
N PRO A 283 -18.72 10.86 19.36
CA PRO A 283 -19.71 10.06 20.10
C PRO A 283 -20.54 10.85 21.11
N GLU A 284 -19.94 11.86 21.75
CA GLU A 284 -20.58 12.68 22.79
C GLU A 284 -21.32 13.90 22.27
N THR A 285 -21.13 14.26 21.01
CA THR A 285 -21.79 15.42 20.38
C THR A 285 -23.00 15.06 19.55
N ILE A 286 -23.16 13.77 19.21
CA ILE A 286 -24.29 13.32 18.38
C ILE A 286 -25.59 13.30 19.17
N ARG A 287 -26.65 13.86 18.57
CA ARG A 287 -28.03 13.78 19.06
C ARG A 287 -28.64 12.43 18.75
N GLU A 288 -29.50 11.90 19.61
CA GLU A 288 -30.19 10.62 19.40
C GLU A 288 -31.15 10.65 18.20
N THR A 289 -31.82 11.78 17.97
CA THR A 289 -32.79 11.95 16.88
C THR A 289 -32.09 12.45 15.63
N ARG A 290 -32.45 11.86 14.48
CA ARG A 290 -31.98 12.34 13.17
C ARG A 290 -32.91 13.45 12.65
N HIS A 291 -32.38 14.33 11.80
CA HIS A 291 -33.15 15.30 11.05
C HIS A 291 -34.01 14.57 9.99
N PRO A 292 -35.35 14.77 9.97
CA PRO A 292 -36.24 13.92 9.19
C PRO A 292 -36.13 14.10 7.67
N SER A 293 -35.64 15.23 7.21
CA SER A 293 -35.58 15.57 5.78
C SER A 293 -34.19 15.60 5.19
N ALA A 294 -33.11 15.45 5.99
CA ALA A 294 -31.79 15.54 5.49
C ALA A 294 -31.37 14.26 4.72
N SER A 295 -30.96 14.46 3.48
CA SER A 295 -30.35 13.43 2.62
C SER A 295 -29.39 14.10 1.63
N VAL A 296 -28.54 13.33 0.99
CA VAL A 296 -27.58 13.85 0.01
C VAL A 296 -28.30 14.68 -1.07
N GLU A 297 -29.31 14.13 -1.71
CA GLU A 297 -30.03 14.80 -2.81
C GLU A 297 -30.76 16.07 -2.33
N ARG A 298 -31.46 16.00 -1.20
CA ARG A 298 -32.20 17.15 -0.70
C ARG A 298 -31.30 18.29 -0.21
N ILE A 299 -30.09 17.99 0.29
CA ILE A 299 -29.13 19.02 0.64
C ILE A 299 -28.56 19.67 -0.63
N LEU A 300 -28.21 18.87 -1.64
CA LEU A 300 -27.72 19.40 -2.92
C LEU A 300 -28.72 20.29 -3.61
N ASN A 301 -30.01 19.95 -3.54
CA ASN A 301 -31.11 20.74 -4.09
C ASN A 301 -31.56 21.89 -3.17
N GLN A 302 -30.97 22.04 -1.99
CA GLN A 302 -31.33 23.06 -0.99
C GLN A 302 -32.81 23.00 -0.56
N GLU A 303 -33.36 21.79 -0.47
CA GLU A 303 -34.77 21.53 -0.09
C GLU A 303 -34.99 21.38 1.43
N CYS A 304 -33.92 21.50 2.23
CA CYS A 304 -34.00 21.36 3.68
C CYS A 304 -33.93 22.71 4.37
N LYS A 305 -34.58 22.79 5.55
CA LYS A 305 -34.37 23.89 6.52
C LYS A 305 -33.69 23.31 7.74
N PHE A 306 -32.59 23.94 8.11
CA PHE A 306 -31.79 23.53 9.24
C PHE A 306 -31.81 24.64 10.28
N ASP A 307 -32.78 24.53 11.18
CA ASP A 307 -32.99 25.49 12.28
C ASP A 307 -32.41 24.91 13.57
N GLY A 308 -31.75 25.74 14.40
CA GLY A 308 -31.30 25.39 15.73
C GLY A 308 -29.80 25.24 15.88
N ASP A 309 -29.39 24.66 17.01
CA ASP A 309 -27.99 24.68 17.50
C ASP A 309 -27.18 23.44 17.10
N TYR A 310 -27.59 22.78 16.02
CA TYR A 310 -26.95 21.53 15.57
C TYR A 310 -26.40 21.65 14.16
N ALA A 311 -25.19 21.14 13.95
CA ALA A 311 -24.69 20.84 12.61
C ALA A 311 -25.35 19.58 12.08
N VAL A 312 -25.82 19.60 10.82
CA VAL A 312 -26.59 18.51 10.23
C VAL A 312 -25.84 17.83 9.09
N CYS A 313 -25.57 16.54 9.24
CA CYS A 313 -24.94 15.72 8.22
C CYS A 313 -25.99 15.13 7.24
N ALA A 314 -25.48 14.67 6.09
CA ALA A 314 -26.32 14.18 5.00
C ALA A 314 -27.10 12.89 5.29
N ASN A 315 -26.77 12.16 6.34
CA ASN A 315 -27.56 11.03 6.84
C ASN A 315 -28.60 11.45 7.89
N GLY A 316 -28.80 12.73 8.11
CA GLY A 316 -29.68 13.30 9.13
C GLY A 316 -29.09 13.34 10.54
N ALA A 317 -27.90 12.84 10.76
CA ALA A 317 -27.24 12.94 12.07
C ALA A 317 -26.99 14.41 12.42
N GLN A 318 -27.27 14.76 13.69
CA GLN A 318 -27.19 16.11 14.22
C GLN A 318 -26.13 16.16 15.31
N TYR A 319 -25.23 17.15 15.24
CA TYR A 319 -24.12 17.31 16.18
C TYR A 319 -24.18 18.64 16.88
N ARG A 320 -23.95 18.66 18.20
CA ARG A 320 -23.93 19.85 19.03
C ARG A 320 -22.87 20.85 18.57
N LYS A 321 -23.17 22.15 18.71
CA LYS A 321 -22.26 23.26 18.40
C LYS A 321 -21.79 24.01 19.64
N ASP A 322 -22.41 23.81 20.78
CA ASP A 322 -22.09 24.47 22.04
C ASP A 322 -20.82 23.90 22.72
N VAL A 323 -20.45 22.67 22.36
CA VAL A 323 -19.26 21.97 22.90
C VAL A 323 -18.51 21.31 21.77
N ARG A 324 -17.18 21.42 21.77
CA ARG A 324 -16.35 20.73 20.79
C ARG A 324 -16.13 19.28 21.19
N GLY A 325 -16.32 18.35 20.26
CA GLY A 325 -16.09 16.94 20.47
C GLY A 325 -14.60 16.58 20.52
N PHE A 326 -14.26 15.50 21.24
CA PHE A 326 -12.86 15.10 21.37
C PHE A 326 -12.26 14.59 20.04
N LEU A 327 -13.04 13.94 19.16
CA LEU A 327 -12.54 13.52 17.85
C LEU A 327 -12.16 14.73 16.97
N PRO A 328 -13.03 15.75 16.78
CA PRO A 328 -12.65 16.99 16.08
C PRO A 328 -11.43 17.68 16.66
N GLU A 329 -11.32 17.75 17.98
CA GLU A 329 -10.16 18.38 18.64
C GLU A 329 -8.86 17.61 18.37
N LEU A 330 -8.90 16.27 18.43
CA LEU A 330 -7.77 15.42 18.08
C LEU A 330 -7.38 15.55 16.60
N MET A 331 -8.35 15.57 15.68
CA MET A 331 -8.10 15.73 14.23
C MET A 331 -7.40 17.08 13.97
N ASP A 332 -7.92 18.16 14.54
CA ASP A 332 -7.40 19.52 14.35
C ASP A 332 -5.96 19.64 14.87
N LYS A 333 -5.71 19.12 16.08
CA LYS A 333 -4.37 19.09 16.66
C LYS A 333 -3.39 18.29 15.81
N MET A 334 -3.76 17.07 15.42
CA MET A 334 -2.88 16.18 14.64
C MET A 334 -2.61 16.77 13.25
N TYR A 335 -3.59 17.39 12.63
CA TYR A 335 -3.42 18.06 11.35
C TYR A 335 -2.52 19.31 11.48
N GLY A 336 -2.74 20.14 12.50
CA GLY A 336 -1.89 21.28 12.79
C GLY A 336 -0.43 20.89 13.03
N ASP A 337 -0.20 19.87 13.88
CA ASP A 337 1.14 19.31 14.12
C ASP A 337 1.79 18.83 12.80
N ARG A 338 1.03 18.13 11.95
CA ARG A 338 1.51 17.67 10.64
C ARG A 338 1.98 18.83 9.76
N VAL A 339 1.18 19.90 9.67
CA VAL A 339 1.51 21.10 8.87
C VAL A 339 2.82 21.74 9.37
N VAL A 340 2.97 21.87 10.68
CA VAL A 340 4.19 22.42 11.29
C VAL A 340 5.42 21.61 10.95
N PHE A 341 5.37 20.27 11.11
CA PHE A 341 6.51 19.42 10.82
C PHE A 341 6.79 19.29 9.32
N LYS A 342 5.75 19.32 8.46
CA LYS A 342 5.94 19.38 7.00
C LYS A 342 6.68 20.66 6.59
N LYS A 343 6.32 21.80 7.17
CA LYS A 343 6.99 23.09 6.92
C LYS A 343 8.46 23.05 7.36
N LYS A 344 8.74 22.61 8.59
CA LYS A 344 10.12 22.43 9.09
C LYS A 344 10.96 21.52 8.21
N MET A 345 10.38 20.42 7.73
CA MET A 345 11.06 19.50 6.80
C MET A 345 11.44 20.21 5.49
N LEU A 346 10.52 21.02 4.92
CA LEU A 346 10.77 21.75 3.67
C LEU A 346 11.84 22.85 3.86
N GLU A 347 11.80 23.58 4.96
CA GLU A 347 12.81 24.57 5.33
C GLU A 347 14.18 23.93 5.48
N ALA A 348 14.26 22.79 6.19
CA ALA A 348 15.51 22.04 6.34
C ALA A 348 16.05 21.49 5.00
N LYS A 349 15.18 21.06 4.08
CA LYS A 349 15.56 20.66 2.72
C LYS A 349 16.14 21.82 1.92
N GLN A 350 15.54 23.01 1.97
CA GLN A 350 16.04 24.21 1.29
C GLN A 350 17.41 24.63 1.82
N GLU A 351 17.60 24.54 3.15
CA GLU A 351 18.92 24.83 3.73
C GLU A 351 19.97 23.78 3.37
N TYR A 352 19.58 22.49 3.32
CA TYR A 352 20.46 21.40 2.91
C TYR A 352 20.98 21.58 1.48
N GLU A 353 20.16 22.08 0.55
CA GLU A 353 20.59 22.37 -0.84
C GLU A 353 21.69 23.42 -0.90
N LYS A 354 21.69 24.37 0.07
CA LYS A 354 22.69 25.42 0.16
C LYS A 354 23.94 24.97 0.92
N ASN A 355 23.73 24.30 2.06
CA ASN A 355 24.76 23.91 3.01
C ASN A 355 24.53 22.47 3.49
N PRO A 356 24.90 21.43 2.70
CA PRO A 356 24.73 20.04 3.10
C PRO A 356 25.41 19.70 4.42
N SER A 357 24.67 19.12 5.38
CA SER A 357 25.21 18.65 6.65
C SER A 357 24.47 17.43 7.19
N ASN A 358 25.16 16.59 7.98
CA ASN A 358 24.55 15.44 8.63
C ASN A 358 23.45 15.83 9.62
N ALA A 359 23.57 17.01 10.26
CA ALA A 359 22.55 17.53 11.17
C ALA A 359 21.24 17.82 10.41
N LEU A 360 21.32 18.46 9.24
CA LEU A 360 20.16 18.73 8.40
C LEU A 360 19.53 17.43 7.83
N THR A 361 20.35 16.45 7.43
CA THR A 361 19.84 15.14 7.01
C THR A 361 19.02 14.46 8.11
N LYS A 362 19.51 14.47 9.34
CA LYS A 362 18.80 13.92 10.51
C LYS A 362 17.50 14.70 10.79
N GLU A 363 17.54 16.04 10.73
CA GLU A 363 16.36 16.88 10.97
C GLU A 363 15.28 16.69 9.89
N ILE A 364 15.68 16.56 8.61
CA ILE A 364 14.78 16.24 7.49
C ILE A 364 14.12 14.90 7.74
N ALA A 365 14.88 13.86 8.09
CA ALA A 365 14.35 12.52 8.36
C ALA A 365 13.38 12.54 9.55
N ARG A 366 13.76 13.18 10.67
CA ARG A 366 12.93 13.31 11.87
C ARG A 366 11.60 14.02 11.58
N CYS A 367 11.64 15.18 10.93
CA CYS A 367 10.43 15.93 10.60
C CYS A 367 9.55 15.18 9.59
N ASN A 368 10.17 14.48 8.62
CA ASN A 368 9.44 13.66 7.68
C ASN A 368 8.71 12.49 8.37
N ASN A 369 9.38 11.77 9.26
CA ASN A 369 8.78 10.66 9.99
C ASN A 369 7.60 11.13 10.87
N ILE A 370 7.73 12.25 11.58
CA ILE A 370 6.66 12.80 12.40
C ILE A 370 5.45 13.22 11.53
N GLN A 371 5.67 13.97 10.44
CA GLN A 371 4.56 14.39 9.57
C GLN A 371 3.89 13.20 8.87
N MET A 372 4.65 12.17 8.50
CA MET A 372 4.10 10.95 7.91
C MET A 372 3.31 10.12 8.93
N ALA A 373 3.82 9.98 10.17
CA ALA A 373 3.09 9.34 11.26
C ALA A 373 1.72 9.99 11.49
N LYS A 374 1.68 11.32 11.54
CA LYS A 374 0.43 12.09 11.66
C LYS A 374 -0.50 11.90 10.46
N LYS A 375 0.05 11.90 9.23
CA LYS A 375 -0.73 11.66 8.00
C LYS A 375 -1.39 10.28 8.02
N ILE A 376 -0.63 9.24 8.38
CA ILE A 376 -1.13 7.86 8.42
C ILE A 376 -2.20 7.72 9.51
N ALA A 377 -1.96 8.29 10.70
CA ALA A 377 -2.94 8.29 11.79
C ALA A 377 -4.25 8.96 11.38
N LEU A 378 -4.19 10.17 10.81
CA LEU A 378 -5.38 10.90 10.34
C LEU A 378 -6.17 10.11 9.29
N ASN A 379 -5.49 9.55 8.28
CA ASN A 379 -6.15 8.77 7.24
C ASN A 379 -6.75 7.45 7.76
N SER A 380 -6.22 6.90 8.86
CA SER A 380 -6.72 5.69 9.49
C SER A 380 -7.92 5.91 10.44
N ALA A 381 -8.19 7.16 10.83
CA ALA A 381 -9.24 7.49 11.79
C ALA A 381 -10.63 7.01 11.36
N TYR A 382 -11.00 7.28 10.12
CA TYR A 382 -12.27 6.81 9.57
C TYR A 382 -12.38 5.28 9.58
N GLY A 383 -11.28 4.57 9.25
CA GLY A 383 -11.23 3.12 9.32
C GLY A 383 -11.47 2.56 10.72
N ALA A 384 -10.98 3.26 11.75
CA ALA A 384 -11.27 2.91 13.14
C ALA A 384 -12.74 3.22 13.53
N ILE A 385 -13.24 4.42 13.22
CA ILE A 385 -14.62 4.85 13.53
C ILE A 385 -15.65 3.91 12.90
N GLY A 386 -15.40 3.42 11.69
CA GLY A 386 -16.28 2.48 10.97
C GLY A 386 -16.11 1.01 11.34
N ASN A 387 -15.25 0.68 12.28
CA ASN A 387 -14.95 -0.69 12.70
C ASN A 387 -15.77 -1.10 13.93
N GLN A 388 -16.54 -2.20 13.83
CA GLN A 388 -17.40 -2.70 14.92
C GLN A 388 -16.65 -3.03 16.22
N TYR A 389 -15.36 -3.29 16.18
CA TYR A 389 -14.54 -3.60 17.37
C TYR A 389 -13.96 -2.33 18.04
N PHE A 390 -14.25 -1.15 17.44
CA PHE A 390 -13.83 0.10 18.04
C PHE A 390 -14.73 0.49 19.22
N ARG A 391 -14.13 0.92 20.32
CA ARG A 391 -14.85 1.29 21.57
C ARG A 391 -15.93 2.35 21.34
N TYR A 392 -15.67 3.28 20.44
CA TYR A 392 -16.53 4.42 20.11
C TYR A 392 -17.29 4.22 18.80
N TYR A 393 -17.42 2.96 18.35
CA TYR A 393 -18.15 2.63 17.14
C TYR A 393 -19.61 3.08 17.23
N LYS A 394 -20.00 3.86 16.24
CA LYS A 394 -21.38 4.26 16.02
C LYS A 394 -21.62 4.36 14.51
N LEU A 395 -22.48 3.52 13.97
CA LEU A 395 -22.75 3.47 12.52
C LEU A 395 -23.11 4.84 11.96
N ALA A 396 -23.94 5.60 12.70
CA ALA A 396 -24.36 6.94 12.33
C ALA A 396 -23.19 7.92 12.12
N ASN A 397 -22.11 7.81 12.90
CA ASN A 397 -20.92 8.65 12.74
C ASN A 397 -20.14 8.30 11.46
N ALA A 398 -19.96 7.01 11.18
CA ALA A 398 -19.28 6.57 9.97
C ALA A 398 -20.05 6.94 8.70
N GLU A 399 -21.36 6.75 8.72
CA GLU A 399 -22.29 7.12 7.64
C GLU A 399 -22.34 8.65 7.43
N ALA A 400 -22.35 9.43 8.52
CA ALA A 400 -22.30 10.89 8.46
C ALA A 400 -21.06 11.39 7.70
N ILE A 401 -19.89 10.79 7.95
CA ILE A 401 -18.64 11.16 7.27
C ILE A 401 -18.73 10.88 5.76
N THR A 402 -19.15 9.69 5.37
CA THR A 402 -19.17 9.32 3.94
C THR A 402 -20.23 10.07 3.15
N LEU A 403 -21.45 10.19 3.68
CA LEU A 403 -22.54 10.88 2.98
C LEU A 403 -22.34 12.40 2.93
N SER A 404 -21.78 13.01 3.99
CA SER A 404 -21.39 14.42 3.94
C SER A 404 -20.19 14.66 2.99
N GLY A 405 -19.31 13.67 2.83
CA GLY A 405 -18.26 13.66 1.81
C GLY A 405 -18.84 13.63 0.40
N GLN A 406 -19.88 12.81 0.16
CA GLN A 406 -20.60 12.81 -1.11
C GLN A 406 -21.23 14.18 -1.42
N VAL A 407 -21.85 14.81 -0.42
CA VAL A 407 -22.39 16.16 -0.59
C VAL A 407 -21.28 17.16 -0.94
N SER A 408 -20.16 17.15 -0.22
CA SER A 408 -19.07 18.08 -0.44
C SER A 408 -18.52 18.01 -1.86
N ILE A 409 -18.27 16.81 -2.38
CA ILE A 409 -17.70 16.66 -3.73
C ILE A 409 -18.73 16.96 -4.83
N ARG A 410 -19.97 16.55 -4.67
CA ARG A 410 -21.05 16.83 -5.64
C ARG A 410 -21.47 18.30 -5.63
N TRP A 411 -21.45 18.95 -4.48
CA TRP A 411 -21.70 20.39 -4.36
C TRP A 411 -20.72 21.19 -5.19
N ILE A 412 -19.43 20.92 -5.03
CA ILE A 412 -18.42 21.66 -5.76
C ILE A 412 -18.41 21.32 -7.25
N GLU A 413 -18.73 20.08 -7.63
CA GLU A 413 -18.94 19.67 -9.02
C GLU A 413 -20.01 20.55 -9.68
N ASN A 414 -21.18 20.71 -9.04
CA ASN A 414 -22.26 21.53 -9.54
C ASN A 414 -21.84 23.01 -9.63
N LYS A 415 -21.21 23.54 -8.59
CA LYS A 415 -20.78 24.95 -8.55
C LYS A 415 -19.70 25.27 -9.58
N MET A 416 -18.77 24.37 -9.81
CA MET A 416 -17.76 24.55 -10.87
C MET A 416 -18.37 24.49 -12.27
N ASN A 417 -19.34 23.61 -12.52
CA ASN A 417 -20.08 23.60 -13.77
C ASN A 417 -20.83 24.93 -13.99
N GLU A 418 -21.54 25.45 -12.97
CA GLU A 418 -22.20 26.78 -13.03
C GLU A 418 -21.20 27.90 -13.36
N LYS A 419 -20.05 27.94 -12.68
CA LYS A 419 -19.01 28.96 -12.88
C LYS A 419 -18.42 28.92 -14.29
N ILE A 420 -18.07 27.72 -14.79
CA ILE A 420 -17.44 27.55 -16.11
C ILE A 420 -18.45 27.86 -17.23
N ASN A 421 -19.69 27.38 -17.12
CA ASN A 421 -20.75 27.71 -18.05
C ASN A 421 -20.95 29.25 -18.16
N LYS A 422 -20.96 29.96 -17.02
CA LYS A 422 -21.05 31.43 -17.01
C LYS A 422 -19.84 32.09 -17.69
N ILE A 423 -18.63 31.61 -17.44
CA ILE A 423 -17.41 32.14 -18.07
C ILE A 423 -17.45 31.91 -19.58
N LEU A 424 -17.81 30.72 -20.02
CA LEU A 424 -17.83 30.33 -21.43
C LEU A 424 -19.09 30.73 -22.18
N LYS A 425 -20.11 31.28 -21.48
CA LYS A 425 -21.45 31.61 -22.02
C LYS A 425 -22.07 30.39 -22.70
N THR A 426 -22.05 29.25 -22.03
CA THR A 426 -22.70 28.00 -22.41
C THR A 426 -23.77 27.65 -21.38
N GLU A 427 -24.70 26.75 -21.73
CA GLU A 427 -25.77 26.31 -20.89
C GLU A 427 -25.69 24.80 -20.69
N ASP A 428 -25.82 24.33 -19.46
CA ASP A 428 -25.85 22.91 -19.05
C ASP A 428 -24.75 22.01 -19.59
N VAL A 429 -23.57 22.59 -19.91
CA VAL A 429 -22.42 21.80 -20.32
C VAL A 429 -21.70 21.27 -19.08
N ASP A 430 -21.44 19.97 -19.05
CA ASP A 430 -20.69 19.32 -17.97
C ASP A 430 -19.19 19.41 -18.24
N TYR A 431 -18.53 20.34 -17.56
CA TYR A 431 -17.08 20.55 -17.62
C TYR A 431 -16.31 19.71 -16.59
N VAL A 432 -17.00 19.07 -15.64
CA VAL A 432 -16.38 18.16 -14.68
C VAL A 432 -16.35 16.77 -15.27
N ILE A 433 -15.21 16.37 -15.82
CA ILE A 433 -15.00 15.07 -16.50
C ILE A 433 -15.23 13.91 -15.52
N ALA A 434 -14.64 14.04 -14.33
CA ALA A 434 -14.65 13.00 -13.31
C ALA A 434 -14.57 13.63 -11.92
N SER A 435 -15.06 12.91 -10.92
CA SER A 435 -14.79 13.13 -9.51
C SER A 435 -14.60 11.79 -8.80
N ASP A 436 -13.70 11.77 -7.82
CA ASP A 436 -13.39 10.56 -7.06
C ASP A 436 -13.12 10.92 -5.60
N THR A 437 -14.10 10.67 -4.76
CA THR A 437 -14.04 10.83 -3.30
C THR A 437 -13.76 12.28 -2.85
N ASP A 438 -12.59 12.81 -3.13
CA ASP A 438 -12.05 14.11 -2.69
C ASP A 438 -11.49 14.97 -3.83
N SER A 439 -11.50 14.48 -5.06
CA SER A 439 -10.94 15.18 -6.22
C SER A 439 -11.97 15.40 -7.35
N ILE A 440 -11.80 16.52 -8.07
CA ILE A 440 -12.51 16.83 -9.31
C ILE A 440 -11.54 17.10 -10.44
N TYR A 441 -11.93 16.77 -11.66
CA TYR A 441 -11.16 16.95 -12.90
C TYR A 441 -11.95 17.79 -13.88
N LEU A 442 -11.42 18.96 -14.24
CA LEU A 442 -12.07 19.95 -15.09
C LEU A 442 -11.55 19.90 -16.51
N ASN A 443 -12.44 19.90 -17.49
CA ASN A 443 -12.11 20.13 -18.90
C ASN A 443 -12.01 21.64 -19.18
N LEU A 444 -10.81 22.16 -19.23
CA LEU A 444 -10.53 23.58 -19.52
C LEU A 444 -10.03 23.83 -20.95
N GLY A 445 -10.05 22.82 -21.82
CA GLY A 445 -9.76 22.96 -23.24
C GLY A 445 -10.56 24.09 -23.90
N PRO A 446 -11.88 24.12 -23.77
CA PRO A 446 -12.69 25.21 -24.34
C PRO A 446 -12.34 26.60 -23.81
N LEU A 447 -11.91 26.73 -22.57
CA LEU A 447 -11.45 28.01 -22.01
C LEU A 447 -10.13 28.43 -22.63
N VAL A 448 -9.18 27.50 -22.77
CA VAL A 448 -7.88 27.75 -23.40
C VAL A 448 -8.07 28.15 -24.87
N ASP A 449 -8.90 27.44 -25.62
CA ASP A 449 -9.16 27.73 -27.02
C ASP A 449 -9.80 29.12 -27.24
N ARG A 450 -10.70 29.52 -26.34
CA ARG A 450 -11.29 30.83 -26.33
C ARG A 450 -10.28 31.96 -26.10
N VAL A 451 -9.40 31.79 -25.09
CA VAL A 451 -8.42 32.80 -24.69
C VAL A 451 -7.28 32.92 -25.71
N TYR A 452 -6.85 31.83 -26.32
CA TYR A 452 -5.75 31.76 -27.28
C TYR A 452 -6.21 31.86 -28.75
N LYS A 453 -7.50 32.14 -29.00
CA LYS A 453 -8.00 32.34 -30.35
C LYS A 453 -7.23 33.49 -31.04
N GLY A 454 -6.52 33.15 -32.11
CA GLY A 454 -5.68 34.11 -32.84
C GLY A 454 -4.36 34.52 -32.19
N ARG A 455 -3.94 33.80 -31.10
CA ARG A 455 -2.67 34.03 -30.41
C ARG A 455 -1.77 32.81 -30.49
N LYS A 456 -0.45 33.03 -30.37
CA LYS A 456 0.52 31.94 -30.31
C LYS A 456 0.26 31.11 -29.01
N LYS A 457 0.01 29.83 -29.18
CA LYS A 457 -0.25 28.89 -28.11
C LYS A 457 1.01 28.07 -27.82
N THR A 458 1.60 28.22 -26.63
CA THR A 458 2.72 27.38 -26.13
C THR A 458 2.28 26.68 -24.90
N ASN A 459 2.76 25.46 -24.65
CA ASN A 459 2.39 24.69 -23.46
C ASN A 459 2.74 25.45 -22.17
N GLU A 460 3.93 26.01 -22.08
CA GLU A 460 4.35 26.81 -20.93
C GLU A 460 3.43 28.01 -20.67
N GLY A 461 3.05 28.74 -21.73
CA GLY A 461 2.14 29.89 -21.65
C GLY A 461 0.75 29.48 -21.16
N VAL A 462 0.22 28.35 -21.65
CA VAL A 462 -1.09 27.83 -21.23
C VAL A 462 -1.04 27.35 -19.80
N VAL A 463 0.01 26.64 -19.39
CA VAL A 463 0.16 26.18 -18.01
C VAL A 463 0.26 27.36 -17.04
N GLY A 464 1.02 28.41 -17.41
CA GLY A 464 1.08 29.67 -16.63
C GLY A 464 -0.27 30.37 -16.52
N PHE A 465 -1.01 30.46 -17.62
CA PHE A 465 -2.37 31.00 -17.65
C PHE A 465 -3.33 30.22 -16.76
N LEU A 466 -3.37 28.89 -16.92
CA LEU A 466 -4.27 28.03 -16.12
C LEU A 466 -3.92 28.06 -14.62
N ASN A 467 -2.63 28.07 -14.28
CA ASN A 467 -2.21 28.24 -12.88
C ASN A 467 -2.75 29.54 -12.30
N LYS A 468 -2.59 30.66 -13.01
CA LYS A 468 -3.11 31.96 -12.57
C LYS A 468 -4.62 31.95 -12.41
N VAL A 469 -5.37 31.40 -13.35
CA VAL A 469 -6.85 31.28 -13.28
C VAL A 469 -7.25 30.44 -12.06
N CYS A 470 -6.54 29.35 -11.79
CA CYS A 470 -6.84 28.53 -10.60
C CYS A 470 -6.63 29.33 -9.32
N GLU A 471 -5.51 30.04 -9.17
CA GLU A 471 -5.19 30.79 -7.97
C GLU A 471 -6.09 32.03 -7.77
N THR A 472 -6.42 32.76 -8.83
CA THR A 472 -7.14 34.03 -8.70
C THR A 472 -8.65 33.91 -8.85
N GLU A 473 -9.17 32.90 -9.53
CA GLU A 473 -10.60 32.76 -9.82
C GLU A 473 -11.22 31.49 -9.22
N PHE A 474 -10.59 30.32 -9.41
CA PHE A 474 -11.24 29.07 -9.05
C PHE A 474 -11.06 28.73 -7.56
N GLU A 475 -9.88 28.83 -6.99
CA GLU A 475 -9.69 28.56 -5.56
C GLU A 475 -10.51 29.47 -4.66
N PRO A 476 -10.55 30.81 -4.87
CA PRO A 476 -11.42 31.68 -4.09
C PRO A 476 -12.93 31.38 -4.27
N PHE A 477 -13.34 31.03 -5.49
CA PHE A 477 -14.72 30.63 -5.76
C PHE A 477 -15.09 29.32 -5.05
N ILE A 478 -14.20 28.33 -5.06
CA ILE A 478 -14.37 27.05 -4.36
C ILE A 478 -14.52 27.32 -2.85
N GLU A 479 -13.64 28.13 -2.28
CA GLU A 479 -13.69 28.49 -0.86
C GLU A 479 -15.01 29.16 -0.47
N SER A 480 -15.46 30.14 -1.24
CA SER A 480 -16.75 30.81 -1.00
C SER A 480 -17.94 29.85 -1.18
N SER A 481 -17.84 28.91 -2.11
CA SER A 481 -18.88 27.89 -2.35
C SER A 481 -18.99 26.91 -1.18
N TYR A 482 -17.87 26.52 -0.59
CA TYR A 482 -17.86 25.68 0.61
C TYR A 482 -18.31 26.43 1.86
N GLN A 483 -18.03 27.73 1.96
CA GLN A 483 -18.60 28.56 3.04
C GLN A 483 -20.14 28.58 2.94
N THR A 484 -20.67 28.76 1.73
CA THR A 484 -22.14 28.73 1.51
C THR A 484 -22.74 27.37 1.91
N LEU A 485 -22.06 26.26 1.61
CA LEU A 485 -22.51 24.93 2.04
C LEU A 485 -22.45 24.79 3.57
N ALA A 486 -21.36 25.23 4.20
CA ALA A 486 -21.19 25.15 5.64
C ALA A 486 -22.27 25.94 6.39
N ASP A 487 -22.58 27.15 5.91
CA ASP A 487 -23.65 27.99 6.46
C ASP A 487 -25.00 27.32 6.28
N TYR A 488 -25.28 26.76 5.09
CA TYR A 488 -26.54 26.10 4.79
C TYR A 488 -26.81 24.89 5.69
N VAL A 489 -25.81 24.03 5.94
CA VAL A 489 -25.97 22.85 6.80
C VAL A 489 -25.73 23.14 8.27
N ASN A 490 -25.61 24.42 8.63
CA ASN A 490 -25.33 24.89 9.98
C ASN A 490 -24.09 24.22 10.59
N ALA A 491 -23.01 24.06 9.80
CA ALA A 491 -21.78 23.42 10.22
C ALA A 491 -21.19 24.06 11.48
N TYR A 492 -20.40 23.29 12.23
CA TYR A 492 -19.68 23.82 13.39
C TYR A 492 -18.60 24.83 12.96
N ASP A 493 -17.91 24.53 11.86
CA ASP A 493 -16.86 25.38 11.28
C ASP A 493 -16.74 25.06 9.78
N GLN A 494 -16.16 25.96 8.97
CA GLN A 494 -15.83 25.66 7.56
C GLN A 494 -14.41 25.06 7.50
N LYS A 495 -14.29 23.81 7.05
CA LYS A 495 -13.02 23.07 6.97
C LYS A 495 -12.75 22.45 5.59
N MET A 496 -13.58 22.69 4.59
CA MET A 496 -13.35 22.18 3.24
C MET A 496 -12.44 23.15 2.47
N PHE A 497 -11.20 22.74 2.27
CA PHE A 497 -10.21 23.50 1.49
C PHE A 497 -9.73 22.63 0.33
N MET A 498 -9.97 23.09 -0.87
CA MET A 498 -9.58 22.41 -2.11
C MET A 498 -8.49 23.20 -2.82
N LYS A 499 -7.44 22.53 -3.22
CA LYS A 499 -6.29 23.10 -3.90
C LYS A 499 -6.08 22.47 -5.27
N ARG A 500 -5.54 23.26 -6.20
CA ARG A 500 -5.13 22.76 -7.51
C ARG A 500 -4.02 21.72 -7.34
N GLU A 501 -4.23 20.52 -7.85
CA GLU A 501 -3.27 19.43 -7.79
C GLU A 501 -2.46 19.34 -9.09
N ASN A 502 -3.11 19.10 -10.24
CA ASN A 502 -2.41 18.92 -11.52
C ASN A 502 -2.93 19.86 -12.59
N ILE A 503 -2.02 20.26 -13.51
CA ILE A 503 -2.34 20.82 -14.82
C ILE A 503 -1.77 19.86 -15.87
N ALA A 504 -2.64 19.28 -16.67
CA ALA A 504 -2.30 18.34 -17.71
C ALA A 504 -2.70 18.89 -19.09
N GLU A 505 -1.79 18.75 -20.05
CA GLU A 505 -2.07 19.11 -21.45
C GLU A 505 -3.17 18.24 -22.03
N ARG A 506 -3.16 16.97 -21.69
CA ARG A 506 -4.12 15.96 -22.16
C ARG A 506 -4.49 14.98 -21.07
N GLY A 507 -5.74 14.51 -21.11
CA GLY A 507 -6.24 13.44 -20.28
C GLY A 507 -7.12 12.47 -21.06
N ILE A 508 -7.02 11.18 -20.75
CA ILE A 508 -7.85 10.14 -21.33
C ILE A 508 -8.55 9.40 -20.19
N TRP A 509 -9.85 9.31 -20.25
CA TRP A 509 -10.67 8.47 -19.35
C TRP A 509 -11.26 7.31 -20.12
N THR A 510 -11.15 6.11 -19.55
CA THR A 510 -11.77 4.89 -20.11
C THR A 510 -12.94 4.41 -19.26
N ALA A 511 -12.90 4.63 -17.96
CA ALA A 511 -13.96 4.27 -17.00
C ALA A 511 -13.70 4.95 -15.63
N LYS A 512 -14.58 4.73 -14.66
CA LYS A 512 -14.34 5.11 -13.25
C LYS A 512 -12.99 4.62 -12.76
N LYS A 513 -12.22 5.54 -12.14
CA LYS A 513 -10.89 5.24 -11.58
C LYS A 513 -9.87 4.72 -12.62
N ARG A 514 -10.12 4.96 -13.90
CA ARG A 514 -9.23 4.53 -15.00
C ARG A 514 -8.96 5.69 -15.93
N TYR A 515 -7.81 6.33 -15.73
CA TYR A 515 -7.41 7.50 -16.53
C TYR A 515 -5.91 7.66 -16.65
N ILE A 516 -5.51 8.46 -17.64
CA ILE A 516 -4.13 8.84 -17.92
C ILE A 516 -4.09 10.35 -18.10
N LEU A 517 -3.13 11.03 -17.47
CA LEU A 517 -2.88 12.47 -17.59
C LEU A 517 -1.44 12.71 -18.04
N ASN A 518 -1.24 13.64 -18.97
CA ASN A 518 0.06 14.17 -19.36
C ASN A 518 0.32 15.47 -18.59
N VAL A 519 0.94 15.36 -17.41
CA VAL A 519 1.02 16.41 -16.39
C VAL A 519 2.24 17.30 -16.61
N TRP A 520 2.02 18.62 -16.75
CA TRP A 520 3.04 19.65 -16.81
C TRP A 520 3.35 20.29 -15.44
N ASP A 521 2.37 20.36 -14.55
CA ASP A 521 2.51 20.96 -13.23
C ASP A 521 1.75 20.11 -12.20
N SER A 522 2.41 19.77 -11.10
CA SER A 522 1.81 19.05 -9.98
C SER A 522 2.09 19.78 -8.67
N GLU A 523 1.07 20.26 -8.00
CA GLU A 523 1.14 21.02 -6.73
C GLU A 523 2.14 22.21 -6.77
N GLY A 524 2.26 22.87 -7.93
CA GLY A 524 3.20 23.99 -8.13
C GLY A 524 4.60 23.59 -8.61
N VAL A 525 4.89 22.29 -8.69
CA VAL A 525 6.15 21.78 -9.28
C VAL A 525 5.98 21.69 -10.80
N ARG A 526 6.66 22.58 -11.52
CA ARG A 526 6.68 22.61 -12.98
C ARG A 526 7.71 21.63 -13.52
N TYR A 527 7.31 20.79 -14.48
CA TYR A 527 8.21 19.84 -15.14
C TYR A 527 8.75 20.43 -16.44
N GLU A 528 10.00 20.09 -16.80
CA GLU A 528 10.60 20.43 -18.09
C GLU A 528 9.95 19.64 -19.23
N GLU A 529 9.64 18.37 -18.98
CA GLU A 529 8.86 17.51 -19.85
C GLU A 529 7.65 16.96 -19.09
N PRO A 530 6.50 16.75 -19.76
CA PRO A 530 5.31 16.29 -19.09
C PRO A 530 5.47 14.86 -18.56
N LYS A 531 4.95 14.60 -17.37
CA LYS A 531 4.97 13.29 -16.72
C LYS A 531 3.61 12.60 -16.83
N LEU A 532 3.60 11.32 -17.20
CA LEU A 532 2.39 10.51 -17.20
C LEU A 532 1.96 10.17 -15.78
N LYS A 533 0.76 10.63 -15.39
CA LYS A 533 0.03 10.16 -14.20
C LYS A 533 -1.03 9.15 -14.66
N MET A 534 -0.99 7.93 -14.15
CA MET A 534 -1.90 6.86 -14.53
C MET A 534 -2.61 6.31 -13.31
N MET A 535 -3.91 6.07 -13.42
CA MET A 535 -4.74 5.47 -12.37
C MET A 535 -5.55 4.31 -12.94
N GLY A 536 -5.49 3.15 -12.26
CA GLY A 536 -6.31 1.98 -12.58
C GLY A 536 -6.04 1.33 -13.93
N ILE A 537 -5.07 1.82 -14.71
CA ILE A 537 -4.66 1.27 -15.99
C ILE A 537 -3.73 0.07 -15.77
N GLU A 538 -3.74 -0.89 -16.67
CA GLU A 538 -2.92 -2.11 -16.60
C GLU A 538 -1.43 -1.83 -16.46
N ALA A 539 -0.95 -0.72 -16.99
CA ALA A 539 0.44 -0.25 -16.88
C ALA A 539 0.93 -0.01 -15.44
N VAL A 540 0.02 0.13 -14.45
CA VAL A 540 0.36 0.35 -13.03
C VAL A 540 -0.10 -0.76 -12.11
N LYS A 541 -0.76 -1.80 -12.65
CA LYS A 541 -1.26 -2.93 -11.87
C LYS A 541 -0.18 -4.00 -11.68
N SER A 542 -0.02 -4.49 -10.46
CA SER A 542 0.87 -5.63 -10.16
C SER A 542 0.41 -6.95 -10.77
N SER A 543 -0.81 -7.01 -11.30
CA SER A 543 -1.34 -8.19 -12.01
C SER A 543 -0.97 -8.23 -13.50
N THR A 544 -0.27 -7.21 -13.99
CA THR A 544 0.27 -7.13 -15.36
C THR A 544 1.77 -7.38 -15.31
N PRO A 545 2.34 -8.24 -16.14
CA PRO A 545 3.77 -8.51 -16.17
C PRO A 545 4.61 -7.23 -16.39
N ALA A 546 5.79 -7.14 -15.79
CA ALA A 546 6.64 -5.93 -15.86
C ALA A 546 6.97 -5.47 -17.29
N PRO A 547 7.37 -6.36 -18.25
CA PRO A 547 7.58 -5.95 -19.62
C PRO A 547 6.31 -5.41 -20.29
N CYS A 548 5.16 -6.00 -20.00
CA CYS A 548 3.87 -5.53 -20.53
C CYS A 548 3.52 -4.12 -19.99
N ARG A 549 3.79 -3.85 -18.70
CA ARG A 549 3.59 -2.51 -18.13
C ARG A 549 4.40 -1.45 -18.87
N GLU A 550 5.66 -1.73 -19.18
CA GLU A 550 6.50 -0.80 -19.93
C GLU A 550 6.03 -0.63 -21.40
N MET A 551 5.63 -1.71 -22.06
CA MET A 551 5.03 -1.63 -23.40
C MET A 551 3.76 -0.76 -23.40
N ILE A 552 2.86 -0.97 -22.44
CA ILE A 552 1.63 -0.15 -22.32
C ILE A 552 1.97 1.30 -22.03
N LYS A 553 2.92 1.61 -21.14
CA LYS A 553 3.34 3.00 -20.89
C LYS A 553 3.88 3.69 -22.13
N ASN A 554 4.69 2.99 -22.92
CA ASN A 554 5.25 3.53 -24.15
C ASN A 554 4.16 3.74 -25.22
N ALA A 555 3.23 2.80 -25.37
CA ALA A 555 2.06 2.98 -26.23
C ALA A 555 1.23 4.20 -25.82
N LEU A 556 0.99 4.37 -24.52
CA LEU A 556 0.23 5.51 -23.98
C LEU A 556 0.94 6.86 -24.23
N LYS A 557 2.28 6.91 -24.16
CA LYS A 557 3.04 8.11 -24.54
C LYS A 557 2.85 8.46 -26.03
N LEU A 558 2.85 7.45 -26.91
CA LEU A 558 2.58 7.64 -28.32
C LEU A 558 1.14 8.10 -28.57
N MET A 559 0.15 7.51 -27.87
CA MET A 559 -1.26 7.95 -27.97
C MET A 559 -1.47 9.41 -27.53
N MET A 560 -0.65 9.91 -26.61
CA MET A 560 -0.73 11.31 -26.18
C MET A 560 -0.15 12.28 -27.22
N ASN A 561 0.92 11.91 -27.93
CA ASN A 561 1.74 12.84 -28.70
C ASN A 561 1.89 12.45 -30.18
N GLY A 562 1.65 11.20 -30.55
CA GLY A 562 1.84 10.63 -31.90
C GLY A 562 0.54 10.48 -32.69
N THR A 563 0.67 9.84 -33.83
CA THR A 563 -0.41 9.49 -34.75
C THR A 563 -0.95 8.07 -34.45
N GLU A 564 -2.07 7.71 -35.04
CA GLU A 564 -2.61 6.34 -34.94
C GLU A 564 -1.65 5.31 -35.59
N GLU A 565 -1.00 5.68 -36.68
CA GLU A 565 -0.02 4.87 -37.41
C GLU A 565 1.19 4.54 -36.51
N ASP A 566 1.73 5.53 -35.79
CA ASP A 566 2.83 5.34 -34.84
C ASP A 566 2.47 4.33 -33.75
N VAL A 567 1.22 4.35 -33.28
CA VAL A 567 0.73 3.43 -32.24
C VAL A 567 0.59 2.00 -32.79
N ILE A 568 0.06 1.85 -34.02
CA ILE A 568 -0.10 0.55 -34.69
C ILE A 568 1.27 -0.08 -34.91
N ASP A 569 2.21 0.65 -35.49
CA ASP A 569 3.58 0.20 -35.75
C ASP A 569 4.28 -0.23 -34.44
N PHE A 570 4.10 0.55 -33.38
CA PHE A 570 4.65 0.22 -32.07
C PHE A 570 4.05 -1.08 -31.50
N ILE A 571 2.74 -1.31 -31.63
CA ILE A 571 2.07 -2.53 -31.17
C ILE A 571 2.57 -3.75 -31.95
N ASP A 572 2.70 -3.63 -33.27
CA ASP A 572 3.20 -4.71 -34.10
C ASP A 572 4.66 -5.09 -33.80
N GLN A 573 5.50 -4.10 -33.55
CA GLN A 573 6.87 -4.33 -33.10
C GLN A 573 6.91 -4.96 -31.70
N SER A 574 6.10 -4.45 -30.78
CA SER A 574 5.99 -4.97 -29.42
C SER A 574 5.56 -6.44 -29.39
N ARG A 575 4.64 -6.87 -30.28
CA ARG A 575 4.22 -8.28 -30.43
C ARG A 575 5.40 -9.16 -30.88
N LYS A 576 6.26 -8.67 -31.76
CA LYS A 576 7.46 -9.42 -32.20
C LYS A 576 8.47 -9.58 -31.06
N ASP A 577 8.68 -8.51 -30.29
CA ASP A 577 9.64 -8.52 -29.18
C ASP A 577 9.13 -9.32 -27.99
N PHE A 578 7.82 -9.29 -27.72
CA PHE A 578 7.17 -10.09 -26.69
C PHE A 578 7.40 -11.62 -26.88
N LYS A 579 7.43 -12.10 -28.13
CA LYS A 579 7.69 -13.51 -28.46
C LYS A 579 9.11 -13.98 -28.12
N LYS A 580 10.03 -13.06 -27.86
CA LYS A 580 11.42 -13.36 -27.49
C LYS A 580 11.62 -13.43 -25.98
N LEU A 581 10.64 -13.00 -25.19
CA LEU A 581 10.72 -12.99 -23.72
C LEU A 581 10.52 -14.40 -23.16
N PRO A 582 11.17 -14.72 -22.03
CA PRO A 582 10.95 -16.02 -21.37
C PRO A 582 9.53 -16.08 -20.77
N PRO A 583 8.98 -17.30 -20.55
CA PRO A 583 7.64 -17.48 -19.99
C PRO A 583 7.43 -16.78 -18.65
N GLU A 584 8.46 -16.67 -17.81
CA GLU A 584 8.42 -16.00 -16.50
C GLU A 584 8.09 -14.51 -16.61
N ASP A 585 8.57 -13.85 -17.66
CA ASP A 585 8.43 -12.41 -17.85
C ASP A 585 7.09 -12.02 -18.47
N ILE A 586 6.43 -12.95 -19.15
CA ILE A 586 5.15 -12.71 -19.83
C ILE A 586 3.94 -13.24 -19.05
N SER A 587 4.15 -14.06 -18.04
CA SER A 587 3.09 -14.70 -17.28
C SER A 587 2.39 -13.75 -16.32
N PHE A 588 1.07 -13.86 -16.21
CA PHE A 588 0.24 -12.95 -15.40
C PHE A 588 0.35 -13.24 -13.92
N PRO A 589 0.79 -12.26 -13.09
CA PRO A 589 0.80 -12.42 -11.64
C PRO A 589 -0.62 -12.46 -11.06
N ARG A 590 -0.86 -13.39 -10.13
CA ARG A 590 -2.12 -13.51 -9.36
C ARG A 590 -1.82 -14.02 -7.95
N SER A 591 -2.81 -13.91 -7.07
CA SER A 591 -2.77 -14.56 -5.75
C SER A 591 -3.54 -15.88 -5.84
N ALA A 592 -2.96 -16.97 -5.34
CA ALA A 592 -3.58 -18.29 -5.29
C ALA A 592 -4.51 -18.38 -4.06
N SER A 593 -5.77 -17.99 -4.22
CA SER A 593 -6.78 -18.08 -3.16
C SER A 593 -7.61 -19.36 -3.32
N ASP A 594 -7.98 -19.97 -2.19
CA ASP A 594 -8.89 -21.13 -2.15
C ASP A 594 -8.40 -22.37 -2.93
N VAL A 595 -7.08 -22.59 -3.05
CA VAL A 595 -6.51 -23.73 -3.81
C VAL A 595 -7.12 -25.06 -3.35
N VAL A 596 -7.21 -25.27 -2.03
CA VAL A 596 -7.76 -26.50 -1.44
C VAL A 596 -9.25 -26.69 -1.77
N LYS A 597 -10.03 -25.60 -1.80
CA LYS A 597 -11.47 -25.61 -2.11
C LYS A 597 -11.76 -26.17 -3.51
N TYR A 598 -10.88 -25.93 -4.46
CA TYR A 598 -11.04 -26.33 -5.85
C TYR A 598 -10.34 -27.66 -6.20
N GLN A 599 -9.65 -28.27 -5.24
CA GLN A 599 -9.04 -29.59 -5.42
C GLN A 599 -10.12 -30.67 -5.46
N ALA A 600 -10.01 -31.63 -6.41
CA ALA A 600 -10.93 -32.75 -6.56
C ALA A 600 -10.18 -34.08 -6.50
N HIS A 601 -10.78 -35.10 -5.84
CA HIS A 601 -10.15 -36.43 -5.71
C HIS A 601 -10.15 -37.25 -6.99
N SER A 602 -11.20 -37.11 -7.80
CA SER A 602 -11.35 -37.87 -9.05
C SER A 602 -10.76 -37.17 -10.28
N THR A 603 -10.64 -35.84 -10.21
CA THR A 603 -10.05 -34.98 -11.23
C THR A 603 -9.08 -34.05 -10.54
N ILE A 604 -8.08 -33.50 -11.24
CA ILE A 604 -7.08 -32.63 -10.65
C ILE A 604 -7.74 -31.37 -10.03
N TYR A 605 -8.83 -30.88 -10.63
CA TYR A 605 -9.56 -29.70 -10.20
C TYR A 605 -11.08 -29.85 -10.39
N ALA A 606 -11.88 -29.10 -9.63
CA ALA A 606 -13.34 -29.09 -9.70
C ALA A 606 -13.86 -28.24 -10.88
N LYS A 607 -15.09 -28.47 -11.31
CA LYS A 607 -15.77 -27.66 -12.32
C LYS A 607 -15.95 -26.20 -11.79
N GLY A 608 -15.67 -25.21 -12.62
CA GLY A 608 -15.79 -23.79 -12.24
C GLY A 608 -14.56 -23.22 -11.53
N THR A 609 -13.46 -23.95 -11.46
CA THR A 609 -12.19 -23.47 -10.91
C THR A 609 -11.67 -22.27 -11.73
N PRO A 610 -11.30 -21.15 -11.07
CA PRO A 610 -10.66 -20.01 -11.72
C PRO A 610 -9.39 -20.44 -12.47
N ILE A 611 -9.13 -19.83 -13.63
CA ILE A 611 -8.09 -20.29 -14.56
C ILE A 611 -6.69 -20.40 -13.93
N HIS A 612 -6.28 -19.40 -13.12
CA HIS A 612 -4.98 -19.41 -12.44
C HIS A 612 -4.89 -20.46 -11.32
N ILE A 613 -6.02 -20.76 -10.64
CA ILE A 613 -6.08 -21.85 -9.64
C ILE A 613 -6.05 -23.21 -10.32
N ARG A 614 -6.71 -23.36 -11.49
CA ARG A 614 -6.61 -24.55 -12.31
C ARG A 614 -5.16 -24.80 -12.71
N GLY A 615 -4.47 -23.77 -13.20
CA GLY A 615 -3.04 -23.84 -13.49
C GLY A 615 -2.19 -24.23 -12.28
N ALA A 616 -2.53 -23.74 -11.08
CA ALA A 616 -1.82 -24.07 -9.84
C ALA A 616 -2.02 -25.54 -9.43
N LEU A 617 -3.23 -26.07 -9.54
CA LEU A 617 -3.52 -27.47 -9.24
C LEU A 617 -2.85 -28.41 -10.24
N LEU A 618 -2.82 -28.05 -11.52
CA LEU A 618 -2.09 -28.79 -12.56
C LEU A 618 -0.58 -28.79 -12.27
N TYR A 619 0.00 -27.63 -11.94
CA TYR A 619 1.39 -27.53 -11.54
C TYR A 619 1.71 -28.45 -10.36
N ASN A 620 0.96 -28.36 -9.27
CA ASN A 620 1.16 -29.20 -8.10
C ASN A 620 1.07 -30.71 -8.44
N HIS A 621 0.11 -31.07 -9.30
CA HIS A 621 -0.04 -32.46 -9.74
C HIS A 621 1.18 -32.96 -10.53
N TYR A 622 1.62 -32.20 -11.56
CA TYR A 622 2.71 -32.62 -12.44
C TYR A 622 4.09 -32.54 -11.77
N VAL A 623 4.33 -31.53 -10.89
CA VAL A 623 5.55 -31.46 -10.08
C VAL A 623 5.69 -32.72 -9.22
N LYS A 624 4.62 -33.13 -8.52
CA LYS A 624 4.62 -34.39 -7.74
C LYS A 624 4.78 -35.64 -8.61
N LYS A 625 4.02 -35.73 -9.70
CA LYS A 625 4.07 -36.86 -10.61
C LYS A 625 5.46 -37.12 -11.18
N HIS A 626 6.19 -36.04 -11.51
CA HIS A 626 7.55 -36.13 -12.05
C HIS A 626 8.66 -36.02 -10.97
N LYS A 627 8.30 -36.07 -9.68
CA LYS A 627 9.22 -36.00 -8.52
C LYS A 627 10.13 -34.74 -8.55
N LEU A 628 9.56 -33.63 -8.97
CA LEU A 628 10.24 -32.32 -9.07
C LEU A 628 10.02 -31.44 -7.82
N ASP A 629 9.36 -31.96 -6.80
CA ASP A 629 9.07 -31.25 -5.53
C ASP A 629 10.30 -30.99 -4.66
N ASN A 630 11.44 -31.57 -5.00
CA ASN A 630 12.75 -31.22 -4.47
C ASN A 630 13.34 -29.93 -5.10
N LYS A 631 12.92 -29.57 -6.31
CA LYS A 631 13.35 -28.36 -7.04
C LYS A 631 12.30 -27.25 -6.98
N TYR A 632 11.04 -27.59 -7.16
CA TYR A 632 9.90 -26.67 -7.25
C TYR A 632 8.98 -26.81 -6.04
N SER A 633 8.79 -25.71 -5.30
CA SER A 633 7.83 -25.67 -4.19
C SER A 633 6.39 -25.80 -4.71
N LEU A 634 5.56 -26.53 -3.98
CA LEU A 634 4.14 -26.65 -4.30
C LEU A 634 3.41 -25.34 -3.98
N ILE A 635 2.50 -24.96 -4.86
CA ILE A 635 1.66 -23.77 -4.68
C ILE A 635 0.64 -24.03 -3.57
N GLN A 636 0.54 -23.10 -2.63
CA GLN A 636 -0.36 -23.14 -1.49
C GLN A 636 -1.29 -21.90 -1.46
N ASN A 637 -2.32 -21.94 -0.59
CA ASN A 637 -3.21 -20.80 -0.41
C ASN A 637 -2.46 -19.53 -0.02
N GLY A 638 -2.85 -18.40 -0.63
CA GLY A 638 -2.30 -17.08 -0.33
C GLY A 638 -1.01 -16.74 -1.04
N GLU A 639 -0.38 -17.69 -1.75
CA GLU A 639 0.87 -17.41 -2.45
C GLU A 639 0.66 -16.57 -3.72
N LYS A 640 1.66 -15.77 -4.04
CA LYS A 640 1.76 -15.08 -5.32
C LYS A 640 2.28 -16.07 -6.36
N ILE A 641 1.53 -16.21 -7.44
CA ILE A 641 1.84 -17.10 -8.57
C ILE A 641 1.80 -16.31 -9.86
N LYS A 642 2.39 -16.88 -10.89
CA LYS A 642 2.25 -16.45 -12.28
C LYS A 642 1.55 -17.54 -13.08
N PHE A 643 0.81 -17.18 -14.12
CA PHE A 643 0.22 -18.17 -15.03
C PHE A 643 0.37 -17.76 -16.49
N CYS A 644 0.54 -18.73 -17.36
CA CYS A 644 0.54 -18.53 -18.80
C CYS A 644 -0.35 -19.51 -19.53
N TYR A 645 -0.82 -19.06 -20.70
CA TYR A 645 -1.62 -19.88 -21.61
C TYR A 645 -0.73 -20.84 -22.42
N LEU A 646 -1.27 -22.01 -22.68
CA LEU A 646 -0.64 -23.07 -23.47
C LEU A 646 -1.48 -23.41 -24.69
N LYS A 647 -0.84 -23.63 -25.84
CA LYS A 647 -1.45 -24.19 -27.06
C LYS A 647 -1.87 -25.64 -26.84
N LYS A 648 -2.98 -26.03 -27.46
CA LYS A 648 -3.43 -27.43 -27.54
C LYS A 648 -3.28 -27.95 -28.99
N PRO A 649 -2.98 -29.24 -29.17
CA PRO A 649 -2.70 -30.27 -28.16
C PRO A 649 -1.32 -30.12 -27.54
N ASN A 650 -1.19 -30.49 -26.24
CA ASN A 650 0.07 -30.53 -25.53
C ASN A 650 0.12 -31.74 -24.57
N ILE A 651 1.26 -31.95 -23.92
CA ILE A 651 1.52 -33.15 -23.11
C ILE A 651 0.67 -33.25 -21.82
N ILE A 652 0.12 -32.14 -21.33
CA ILE A 652 -0.77 -32.13 -20.16
C ILE A 652 -2.26 -32.02 -20.55
N HIS A 653 -2.58 -31.95 -21.84
CA HIS A 653 -3.93 -31.80 -22.41
C HIS A 653 -4.71 -30.57 -21.88
N GLU A 654 -4.01 -29.58 -21.34
CA GLU A 654 -4.58 -28.37 -20.74
C GLU A 654 -4.03 -27.08 -21.38
N ASN A 655 -4.81 -25.97 -21.27
CA ASN A 655 -4.46 -24.73 -21.92
C ASN A 655 -3.85 -23.69 -20.95
N ILE A 656 -3.43 -24.12 -19.77
CA ILE A 656 -2.92 -23.26 -18.72
C ILE A 656 -1.92 -24.00 -17.84
N ILE A 657 -0.92 -23.30 -17.36
CA ILE A 657 -0.04 -23.69 -16.26
C ILE A 657 0.24 -22.49 -15.38
N SER A 658 0.32 -22.69 -14.07
CA SER A 658 0.80 -21.68 -13.12
C SER A 658 2.10 -22.16 -12.47
N PHE A 659 2.85 -21.22 -11.90
CA PHE A 659 4.10 -21.49 -11.21
C PHE A 659 4.37 -20.35 -10.21
N ILE A 660 5.30 -20.52 -9.29
CA ILE A 660 5.59 -19.50 -8.27
C ILE A 660 6.53 -18.45 -8.83
N GLN A 661 7.72 -18.82 -9.22
CA GLN A 661 8.75 -17.91 -9.75
C GLN A 661 9.28 -18.40 -11.10
N ASP A 662 9.79 -19.61 -11.11
CA ASP A 662 10.46 -20.21 -12.28
C ASP A 662 9.47 -21.10 -13.03
N PHE A 663 9.46 -20.97 -14.35
CA PHE A 663 8.66 -21.83 -15.19
C PHE A 663 9.19 -23.29 -15.10
N PRO A 664 8.31 -24.28 -14.98
CA PRO A 664 8.74 -25.68 -14.82
C PRO A 664 9.22 -26.27 -16.14
N HIS A 665 10.41 -25.88 -16.62
CA HIS A 665 11.00 -26.28 -17.91
C HIS A 665 11.11 -27.79 -18.07
N GLU A 666 11.37 -28.54 -16.98
CA GLU A 666 11.45 -29.98 -16.99
C GLU A 666 10.14 -30.65 -17.38
N LEU A 667 9.02 -29.97 -17.29
CA LEU A 667 7.76 -30.49 -17.81
C LEU A 667 7.65 -30.42 -19.34
N GLY A 668 8.63 -29.80 -20.03
CA GLY A 668 8.67 -29.71 -21.49
C GLY A 668 7.54 -28.91 -22.11
N LEU A 669 7.02 -27.91 -21.36
CA LEU A 669 5.89 -27.07 -21.76
C LEU A 669 6.27 -25.81 -22.54
N ASP A 670 7.55 -25.48 -22.63
CA ASP A 670 8.07 -24.24 -23.25
C ASP A 670 7.56 -24.04 -24.68
N LYS A 671 7.65 -25.08 -25.50
CA LYS A 671 7.23 -25.07 -26.91
C LYS A 671 5.71 -24.91 -27.13
N TYR A 672 4.95 -25.08 -26.03
CA TYR A 672 3.49 -24.95 -26.07
C TYR A 672 3.00 -23.61 -25.52
N VAL A 673 3.89 -22.71 -25.04
CA VAL A 673 3.48 -21.38 -24.58
C VAL A 673 2.78 -20.63 -25.70
N ASP A 674 1.58 -20.15 -25.43
CA ASP A 674 0.77 -19.43 -26.40
C ASP A 674 1.03 -17.90 -26.29
N TYR A 675 2.14 -17.48 -26.89
CA TYR A 675 2.55 -16.08 -26.87
C TYR A 675 1.53 -15.13 -27.52
N ASP A 676 0.82 -15.58 -28.57
CA ASP A 676 -0.18 -14.75 -29.24
C ASP A 676 -1.38 -14.50 -28.33
N LEU A 677 -1.94 -15.58 -27.75
CA LEU A 677 -3.03 -15.45 -26.80
C LEU A 677 -2.60 -14.67 -25.53
N GLN A 678 -1.37 -14.88 -25.07
CA GLN A 678 -0.81 -14.19 -23.90
C GLN A 678 -0.69 -12.68 -24.15
N PHE A 679 -0.27 -12.26 -25.34
CA PHE A 679 -0.18 -10.86 -25.74
C PHE A 679 -1.57 -10.21 -25.90
N ASP A 680 -2.54 -10.92 -26.47
CA ASP A 680 -3.89 -10.42 -26.70
C ASP A 680 -4.70 -10.24 -25.39
N LYS A 681 -4.31 -10.90 -24.30
CA LYS A 681 -4.94 -10.81 -22.95
C LYS A 681 -4.36 -9.74 -22.06
#